data_dafcca13e37bc5fa1d3d9a2eee865d6a
#
_entry.id   dafcca13e37bc5fa1d3d9a2eee865d6a
#
_cell.length_a   1.000
_cell.length_b   1.000
_cell.length_c   1.000
_cell.angle_alpha   90.00
_cell.angle_beta   90.00
_cell.angle_gamma   90.00
#
_symmetry.space_group_name_H-M   'P 1'
#
loop_
_entity.id
_entity.type
_entity.pdbx_description
1 polymer ?
#
loop_
_entity_poly.entity_id
_entity_poly.type
_entity_poly.pdbx_seq_one_letter_code
_entity_poly.pdbx_strand_id
1 'polypeptide(L)'
;GNRVGYKLSREARDAGFGIHPDEIASIVRGHDNKTLNDIGGVESIARKLLVSVDGGVNEESVNSRQQIYGFNRYTEKPSRSFLMFVWDALQDLTLIILMVSAVVSIGIGIATEGWPKGSYDGVGIILSIFLVVIVTAVSDYKQSLQFRDLDKEKKKIFVQVNRDGKRQKISIYDIVVGDVVHLSTGDQVPADGIYISGYSLLIDESSLSGESEPVNINEEKPFLLSGTKVQDGQGKMLVTTVGMRTEWGKLMETLNEGGEDETPLQVKLNGVATIIGKIGLTFAILTFVVLTVRFVVEKAIHGEFASWSSDDAKKLLDFFAIAVIIIVVAVPEGLPLAVTLSLAFAMKKLMNDKALVRHLSACETMGSASCICTDKTGTLTTNKMVVTKAWIYEKSMQIKGSESADELKTCTSKGVLNILLQAILHNTSAEVVKDKNGKDTILGTPTESALLEFGCLLGADFDAYAQRREYKILKVEPFNSVRKKMSVLVGLPDGGVRAFCKGASEIILKMCDKIMDCKGEVVDLPGDRANNVSDVINAFASEALRTICLAFKEINETHEPNISDSGYTFLALVGIKDPVRPGVKEAVQTCIAAGITIRMVTGDNINTAKAIAKECGLLTEGGLAMEGPDFRDLSPEQMKDVLPRIQ
;
A
#
# COMPACT_ATOMS: atom_id res chain seq x y z
N GLY A 1 -5.97 -30.56 -26.31
CA GLY A 1 -6.51 -31.71 -25.61
C GLY A 1 -7.14 -31.29 -24.29
N ASN A 2 -8.43 -31.58 -24.14
CA ASN A 2 -9.14 -31.30 -22.89
C ASN A 2 -8.49 -32.12 -21.76
N ARG A 3 -7.86 -31.46 -20.80
CA ARG A 3 -7.46 -32.12 -19.57
C ARG A 3 -8.73 -32.51 -18.81
N VAL A 4 -8.71 -33.71 -18.25
CA VAL A 4 -9.85 -34.30 -17.52
C VAL A 4 -10.24 -33.34 -16.36
N GLY A 5 -11.45 -32.81 -16.41
CA GLY A 5 -12.07 -32.01 -15.34
C GLY A 5 -12.39 -30.55 -15.66
N TYR A 6 -11.81 -29.97 -16.72
CA TYR A 6 -12.07 -28.56 -17.09
C TYR A 6 -12.76 -28.46 -18.45
N LYS A 7 -14.03 -28.08 -18.45
CA LYS A 7 -14.80 -27.81 -19.66
C LYS A 7 -15.02 -26.32 -19.82
N LEU A 8 -14.62 -25.78 -20.98
CA LEU A 8 -14.92 -24.40 -21.33
C LEU A 8 -16.43 -24.17 -21.42
N SER A 9 -16.88 -23.03 -20.88
CA SER A 9 -18.25 -22.60 -21.06
C SER A 9 -18.53 -22.31 -22.54
N ARG A 10 -19.79 -22.37 -22.94
CA ARG A 10 -20.21 -22.07 -24.32
C ARG A 10 -19.79 -20.63 -24.70
N GLU A 11 -19.97 -19.69 -23.78
CA GLU A 11 -19.58 -18.29 -23.98
C GLU A 11 -18.08 -18.13 -24.22
N ALA A 12 -17.23 -18.85 -23.47
CA ALA A 12 -15.78 -18.83 -23.67
C ALA A 12 -15.38 -19.43 -25.00
N ARG A 13 -16.01 -20.50 -25.44
CA ARG A 13 -15.77 -21.13 -26.74
C ARG A 13 -16.17 -20.21 -27.89
N ASP A 14 -17.34 -19.59 -27.79
CA ASP A 14 -17.84 -18.66 -28.80
C ASP A 14 -16.95 -17.40 -28.94
N ALA A 15 -16.34 -16.96 -27.83
CA ALA A 15 -15.37 -15.87 -27.82
C ALA A 15 -13.98 -16.28 -28.31
N GLY A 16 -13.72 -17.59 -28.49
CA GLY A 16 -12.45 -18.11 -29.01
C GLY A 16 -11.38 -18.43 -27.96
N PHE A 17 -11.69 -18.33 -26.69
CA PHE A 17 -10.74 -18.66 -25.61
C PHE A 17 -10.47 -20.17 -25.53
N GLY A 18 -9.22 -20.54 -25.28
CA GLY A 18 -8.76 -21.92 -25.29
C GLY A 18 -8.42 -22.53 -23.93
N ILE A 19 -8.64 -21.81 -22.82
CA ILE A 19 -8.29 -22.26 -21.47
C ILE A 19 -9.36 -21.88 -20.45
N HIS A 20 -9.67 -22.82 -19.55
CA HIS A 20 -10.65 -22.58 -18.49
C HIS A 20 -10.05 -21.68 -17.39
N PRO A 21 -10.83 -20.72 -16.81
CA PRO A 21 -10.34 -19.86 -15.73
C PRO A 21 -9.75 -20.61 -14.54
N ASP A 22 -10.38 -21.69 -14.10
CA ASP A 22 -9.93 -22.48 -12.96
C ASP A 22 -8.67 -23.30 -13.27
N GLU A 23 -8.52 -23.77 -14.51
CA GLU A 23 -7.33 -24.48 -14.96
C GLU A 23 -6.09 -23.59 -14.88
N ILE A 24 -6.16 -22.38 -15.44
CA ILE A 24 -5.06 -21.44 -15.42
C ILE A 24 -4.74 -20.95 -14.00
N ALA A 25 -5.76 -20.73 -13.18
CA ALA A 25 -5.61 -20.37 -11.77
C ALA A 25 -4.89 -21.48 -10.98
N SER A 26 -5.25 -22.73 -11.22
CA SER A 26 -4.64 -23.90 -10.59
C SER A 26 -3.16 -24.05 -10.95
N ILE A 27 -2.80 -23.83 -12.21
CA ILE A 27 -1.42 -23.88 -12.67
C ILE A 27 -0.55 -22.84 -11.94
N VAL A 28 -1.03 -21.60 -11.87
CA VAL A 28 -0.27 -20.49 -11.27
C VAL A 28 -0.17 -20.64 -9.75
N ARG A 29 -1.26 -20.96 -9.06
CA ARG A 29 -1.24 -21.15 -7.60
C ARG A 29 -0.39 -22.33 -7.16
N GLY A 30 -0.44 -23.42 -7.91
CA GLY A 30 0.33 -24.62 -7.63
C GLY A 30 1.80 -24.55 -8.06
N HIS A 31 2.24 -23.46 -8.68
CA HIS A 31 3.59 -23.32 -9.26
C HIS A 31 3.95 -24.52 -10.16
N ASP A 32 2.96 -24.99 -10.94
CA ASP A 32 3.07 -26.21 -11.75
C ASP A 32 3.79 -25.90 -13.08
N ASN A 33 5.10 -25.81 -12.99
CA ASN A 33 5.95 -25.51 -14.12
C ASN A 33 5.90 -26.62 -15.20
N LYS A 34 5.75 -27.88 -14.77
CA LYS A 34 5.62 -29.01 -15.68
C LYS A 34 4.40 -28.88 -16.58
N THR A 35 3.25 -28.59 -16.00
CA THR A 35 2.00 -28.38 -16.74
C THR A 35 2.09 -27.15 -17.66
N LEU A 36 2.74 -26.09 -17.20
CA LEU A 36 2.98 -24.91 -18.01
C LEU A 36 3.83 -25.22 -19.24
N ASN A 37 4.91 -25.98 -19.07
CA ASN A 37 5.76 -26.40 -20.17
C ASN A 37 5.09 -27.38 -21.13
N ASP A 38 4.25 -28.27 -20.61
CA ASP A 38 3.46 -29.22 -21.43
C ASP A 38 2.44 -28.51 -22.32
N ILE A 39 1.89 -27.37 -21.86
CA ILE A 39 0.98 -26.52 -22.65
C ILE A 39 1.73 -25.73 -23.72
N GLY A 40 3.03 -25.48 -23.53
CA GLY A 40 3.85 -24.71 -24.47
C GLY A 40 4.37 -23.38 -23.92
N GLY A 41 4.30 -23.15 -22.61
CA GLY A 41 4.81 -21.97 -21.95
C GLY A 41 3.89 -20.75 -22.03
N VAL A 42 4.42 -19.59 -21.67
CA VAL A 42 3.66 -18.33 -21.62
C VAL A 42 3.08 -17.91 -22.97
N GLU A 43 3.80 -18.16 -24.05
CA GLU A 43 3.33 -17.80 -25.40
C GLU A 43 2.10 -18.61 -25.82
N SER A 44 2.06 -19.89 -25.48
CA SER A 44 0.90 -20.74 -25.75
C SER A 44 -0.33 -20.30 -24.94
N ILE A 45 -0.14 -19.95 -23.67
CA ILE A 45 -1.21 -19.38 -22.84
C ILE A 45 -1.70 -18.07 -23.40
N ALA A 46 -0.79 -17.18 -23.82
CA ALA A 46 -1.16 -15.92 -24.47
C ALA A 46 -2.03 -16.15 -25.71
N ARG A 47 -1.68 -17.10 -26.55
CA ARG A 47 -2.48 -17.48 -27.72
C ARG A 47 -3.87 -18.01 -27.35
N LYS A 48 -3.94 -18.85 -26.30
CA LYS A 48 -5.24 -19.36 -25.79
C LYS A 48 -6.12 -18.25 -25.20
N LEU A 49 -5.50 -17.20 -24.67
CA LEU A 49 -6.18 -16.01 -24.16
C LEU A 49 -6.41 -14.95 -25.23
N LEU A 50 -6.04 -15.19 -26.49
CA LEU A 50 -6.18 -14.28 -27.61
C LEU A 50 -5.44 -12.95 -27.41
N VAL A 51 -4.25 -12.99 -26.86
CA VAL A 51 -3.40 -11.81 -26.64
C VAL A 51 -2.02 -12.01 -27.25
N SER A 52 -1.41 -10.89 -27.64
CA SER A 52 -0.01 -10.81 -27.99
C SER A 52 0.81 -10.42 -26.76
N VAL A 53 1.94 -11.07 -26.53
CA VAL A 53 2.85 -10.71 -25.40
C VAL A 53 3.44 -9.32 -25.56
N ASP A 54 3.48 -8.78 -26.75
CA ASP A 54 3.99 -7.44 -27.05
C ASP A 54 2.89 -6.36 -27.06
N GLY A 55 1.76 -6.67 -27.69
CA GLY A 55 0.66 -5.73 -27.90
C GLY A 55 -0.39 -5.70 -26.80
N GLY A 56 -0.47 -6.75 -26.00
CA GLY A 56 -1.46 -6.88 -24.93
C GLY A 56 -2.88 -7.15 -25.42
N VAL A 57 -3.84 -6.82 -24.60
CA VAL A 57 -5.28 -7.05 -24.82
C VAL A 57 -5.84 -6.03 -25.80
N ASN A 58 -6.76 -6.47 -26.68
CA ASN A 58 -7.59 -5.57 -27.45
C ASN A 58 -8.70 -5.00 -26.54
N GLU A 59 -8.86 -3.68 -26.52
CA GLU A 59 -9.86 -3.00 -25.67
C GLU A 59 -11.31 -3.45 -25.94
N GLU A 60 -11.62 -3.84 -27.16
CA GLU A 60 -12.95 -4.36 -27.50
C GLU A 60 -13.28 -5.67 -26.78
N SER A 61 -12.27 -6.46 -26.41
CA SER A 61 -12.44 -7.74 -25.74
C SER A 61 -12.50 -7.65 -24.20
N VAL A 62 -12.30 -6.47 -23.61
CA VAL A 62 -12.25 -6.29 -22.16
C VAL A 62 -13.53 -6.74 -21.47
N ASN A 63 -14.69 -6.35 -21.99
CA ASN A 63 -15.98 -6.74 -21.42
C ASN A 63 -16.20 -8.25 -21.45
N SER A 64 -15.87 -8.91 -22.56
CA SER A 64 -15.97 -10.37 -22.67
C SER A 64 -15.05 -11.08 -21.68
N ARG A 65 -13.85 -10.57 -21.48
CA ARG A 65 -12.89 -11.12 -20.52
C ARG A 65 -13.38 -10.96 -19.08
N GLN A 66 -13.96 -9.83 -18.75
CA GLN A 66 -14.54 -9.58 -17.42
C GLN A 66 -15.69 -10.54 -17.13
N GLN A 67 -16.52 -10.85 -18.09
CA GLN A 67 -17.63 -11.79 -17.92
C GLN A 67 -17.19 -13.24 -17.76
N ILE A 68 -16.17 -13.66 -18.50
CA ILE A 68 -15.69 -15.05 -18.52
C ILE A 68 -14.68 -15.33 -17.39
N TYR A 69 -13.68 -14.47 -17.24
CA TYR A 69 -12.58 -14.66 -16.30
C TYR A 69 -12.73 -13.90 -14.99
N GLY A 70 -13.66 -12.94 -14.93
CA GLY A 70 -13.96 -12.16 -13.75
C GLY A 70 -13.25 -10.80 -13.70
N PHE A 71 -13.55 -10.04 -12.64
CA PHE A 71 -13.00 -8.74 -12.37
C PHE A 71 -11.84 -8.86 -11.35
N ASN A 72 -10.87 -7.99 -11.45
CA ASN A 72 -9.79 -7.89 -10.45
C ASN A 72 -10.29 -7.14 -9.21
N ARG A 73 -11.31 -7.68 -8.57
CA ARG A 73 -11.94 -7.13 -7.37
C ARG A 73 -12.09 -8.24 -6.34
N TYR A 74 -11.91 -7.86 -5.08
CA TYR A 74 -12.10 -8.76 -3.96
C TYR A 74 -13.52 -8.63 -3.42
N THR A 75 -14.08 -9.72 -2.90
CA THR A 75 -15.40 -9.71 -2.28
C THR A 75 -15.33 -8.83 -1.05
N GLU A 76 -16.04 -7.72 -1.08
CA GLU A 76 -16.24 -6.90 0.11
C GLU A 76 -17.29 -7.58 0.98
N LYS A 77 -17.17 -7.47 2.31
CA LYS A 77 -18.25 -7.89 3.20
C LYS A 77 -19.53 -7.19 2.77
N PRO A 78 -20.66 -7.92 2.61
CA PRO A 78 -21.92 -7.27 2.27
C PRO A 78 -22.21 -6.21 3.32
N SER A 79 -22.64 -5.05 2.87
CA SER A 79 -23.00 -3.97 3.78
C SER A 79 -24.14 -4.40 4.68
N ARG A 80 -23.89 -4.33 5.99
CA ARG A 80 -24.94 -4.60 6.96
C ARG A 80 -26.00 -3.51 6.89
N SER A 81 -27.26 -3.93 6.86
CA SER A 81 -28.38 -2.99 6.96
C SER A 81 -28.48 -2.43 8.38
N PHE A 82 -29.11 -1.27 8.53
CA PHE A 82 -29.37 -0.66 9.85
C PHE A 82 -30.08 -1.64 10.81
N LEU A 83 -31.01 -2.46 10.30
CA LEU A 83 -31.72 -3.45 11.10
C LEU A 83 -30.80 -4.54 11.67
N MET A 84 -29.75 -4.91 10.98
CA MET A 84 -28.76 -5.85 11.53
C MET A 84 -27.99 -5.25 12.67
N PHE A 85 -27.64 -3.97 12.62
CA PHE A 85 -27.00 -3.28 13.73
C PHE A 85 -27.94 -3.16 14.95
N VAL A 86 -29.20 -2.92 14.73
CA VAL A 86 -30.22 -2.93 15.78
C VAL A 86 -30.30 -4.31 16.44
N TRP A 87 -30.31 -5.36 15.65
CA TRP A 87 -30.34 -6.72 16.15
C TRP A 87 -29.10 -7.07 16.99
N ASP A 88 -27.92 -6.69 16.51
CA ASP A 88 -26.67 -6.92 17.24
C ASP A 88 -26.63 -6.12 18.55
N ALA A 89 -27.14 -4.91 18.56
CA ALA A 89 -27.24 -4.10 19.78
C ALA A 89 -28.19 -4.72 20.82
N LEU A 90 -29.26 -5.37 20.36
CA LEU A 90 -30.21 -6.09 21.23
C LEU A 90 -29.64 -7.38 21.83
N GLN A 91 -28.54 -7.89 21.29
CA GLN A 91 -27.87 -9.12 21.77
C GLN A 91 -27.03 -8.91 23.04
N ASP A 92 -26.88 -7.70 23.51
CA ASP A 92 -26.17 -7.43 24.75
C ASP A 92 -26.92 -8.07 25.93
N LEU A 93 -26.20 -8.88 26.72
CA LEU A 93 -26.76 -9.59 27.87
C LEU A 93 -27.45 -8.62 28.85
N THR A 94 -26.85 -7.47 29.08
CA THR A 94 -27.42 -6.42 29.93
C THR A 94 -28.78 -5.94 29.43
N LEU A 95 -28.88 -5.66 28.13
CA LEU A 95 -30.14 -5.23 27.52
C LEU A 95 -31.20 -6.33 27.51
N ILE A 96 -30.80 -7.59 27.37
CA ILE A 96 -31.71 -8.75 27.48
C ILE A 96 -32.29 -8.85 28.89
N ILE A 97 -31.45 -8.70 29.93
CA ILE A 97 -31.88 -8.70 31.32
C ILE A 97 -32.86 -7.55 31.58
N LEU A 98 -32.57 -6.37 31.05
CA LEU A 98 -33.44 -5.21 31.16
C LEU A 98 -34.78 -5.39 30.46
N MET A 99 -34.79 -6.00 29.27
CA MET A 99 -36.03 -6.30 28.56
C MET A 99 -36.92 -7.26 29.35
N VAL A 100 -36.32 -8.32 29.88
CA VAL A 100 -37.04 -9.27 30.74
C VAL A 100 -37.59 -8.54 31.97
N SER A 101 -36.77 -7.73 32.62
CA SER A 101 -37.16 -6.92 33.77
C SER A 101 -38.31 -5.95 33.44
N ALA A 102 -38.27 -5.32 32.28
CA ALA A 102 -39.32 -4.42 31.83
C ALA A 102 -40.66 -5.16 31.62
N VAL A 103 -40.64 -6.32 30.99
CA VAL A 103 -41.84 -7.14 30.78
C VAL A 103 -42.43 -7.58 32.12
N VAL A 104 -41.59 -8.07 33.02
CA VAL A 104 -42.02 -8.49 34.37
C VAL A 104 -42.59 -7.30 35.14
N SER A 105 -41.93 -6.13 35.07
CA SER A 105 -42.39 -4.90 35.73
C SER A 105 -43.76 -4.45 35.21
N ILE A 106 -44.00 -4.50 33.90
CA ILE A 106 -45.28 -4.19 33.31
C ILE A 106 -46.36 -5.15 33.78
N GLY A 107 -46.07 -6.45 33.73
CA GLY A 107 -47.01 -7.49 34.15
C GLY A 107 -47.41 -7.35 35.62
N ILE A 108 -46.45 -7.13 36.49
CA ILE A 108 -46.66 -6.93 37.91
C ILE A 108 -47.41 -5.64 38.17
N GLY A 109 -47.03 -4.52 37.51
CA GLY A 109 -47.63 -3.21 37.68
C GLY A 109 -49.10 -3.20 37.25
N ILE A 110 -49.44 -3.81 36.11
CA ILE A 110 -50.82 -3.94 35.64
C ILE A 110 -51.64 -4.80 36.61
N ALA A 111 -51.06 -5.86 37.12
CA ALA A 111 -51.76 -6.74 38.09
C ALA A 111 -51.99 -6.09 39.44
N THR A 112 -51.10 -5.22 39.89
CA THR A 112 -51.16 -4.59 41.25
C THR A 112 -51.82 -3.21 41.24
N GLU A 113 -51.50 -2.36 40.27
CA GLU A 113 -51.98 -0.94 40.26
C GLU A 113 -53.01 -0.67 39.16
N GLY A 114 -53.22 -1.63 38.26
CA GLY A 114 -54.15 -1.52 37.14
C GLY A 114 -53.66 -0.65 35.99
N TRP A 115 -54.42 -0.61 34.92
CA TRP A 115 -54.12 0.17 33.73
C TRP A 115 -54.64 1.62 33.93
N PRO A 116 -53.90 2.69 33.60
CA PRO A 116 -52.56 2.72 32.94
C PRO A 116 -51.38 2.90 33.91
N LYS A 117 -51.59 3.15 35.22
CA LYS A 117 -50.50 3.48 36.18
C LYS A 117 -49.44 2.40 36.34
N GLY A 118 -49.86 1.15 36.33
CA GLY A 118 -48.93 0.03 36.51
C GLY A 118 -47.97 -0.20 35.39
N SER A 119 -48.18 0.43 34.24
CA SER A 119 -47.29 0.26 33.08
C SER A 119 -46.17 1.32 33.01
N TYR A 120 -46.21 2.37 33.84
CA TYR A 120 -45.29 3.49 33.68
C TYR A 120 -43.82 3.11 33.87
N ASP A 121 -43.48 2.38 34.89
CA ASP A 121 -42.10 1.95 35.16
C ASP A 121 -41.55 1.08 34.05
N GLY A 122 -42.31 0.07 33.63
CA GLY A 122 -41.91 -0.82 32.53
C GLY A 122 -41.79 -0.11 31.20
N VAL A 123 -42.68 0.81 30.88
CA VAL A 123 -42.62 1.63 29.68
C VAL A 123 -41.40 2.55 29.71
N GLY A 124 -41.05 3.10 30.86
CA GLY A 124 -39.85 3.90 31.05
C GLY A 124 -38.57 3.09 30.75
N ILE A 125 -38.50 1.86 31.24
CA ILE A 125 -37.39 0.95 30.96
C ILE A 125 -37.30 0.62 29.47
N ILE A 126 -38.43 0.31 28.82
CA ILE A 126 -38.48 0.03 27.38
C ILE A 126 -38.01 1.22 26.56
N LEU A 127 -38.43 2.44 26.90
CA LEU A 127 -37.99 3.66 26.23
C LEU A 127 -36.48 3.86 26.39
N SER A 128 -35.95 3.62 27.57
CA SER A 128 -34.50 3.70 27.82
C SER A 128 -33.73 2.69 26.99
N ILE A 129 -34.19 1.45 26.92
CA ILE A 129 -33.60 0.41 26.08
C ILE A 129 -33.63 0.82 24.60
N PHE A 130 -34.77 1.30 24.14
CA PHE A 130 -34.95 1.77 22.76
C PHE A 130 -33.98 2.88 22.42
N LEU A 131 -33.80 3.85 23.32
CA LEU A 131 -32.86 4.95 23.13
C LEU A 131 -31.42 4.44 23.02
N VAL A 132 -31.00 3.58 23.94
CA VAL A 132 -29.63 2.99 23.91
C VAL A 132 -29.41 2.20 22.63
N VAL A 133 -30.35 1.36 22.23
CA VAL A 133 -30.26 0.55 21.02
C VAL A 133 -30.16 1.43 19.77
N ILE A 134 -31.00 2.46 19.68
CA ILE A 134 -30.99 3.38 18.53
C ILE A 134 -29.66 4.12 18.44
N VAL A 135 -29.17 4.66 19.54
CA VAL A 135 -27.89 5.39 19.57
C VAL A 135 -26.74 4.48 19.16
N THR A 136 -26.68 3.27 19.72
CA THR A 136 -25.64 2.29 19.37
C THR A 136 -25.72 1.88 17.91
N ALA A 137 -26.90 1.55 17.41
CA ALA A 137 -27.10 1.16 16.02
C ALA A 137 -26.78 2.26 15.01
N VAL A 138 -27.17 3.51 15.30
CA VAL A 138 -26.85 4.68 14.48
C VAL A 138 -25.35 4.93 14.44
N SER A 139 -24.67 4.80 15.58
CA SER A 139 -23.22 4.96 15.66
C SER A 139 -22.50 3.91 14.82
N ASP A 140 -22.84 2.64 14.98
CA ASP A 140 -22.24 1.52 14.25
C ASP A 140 -22.52 1.62 12.74
N TYR A 141 -23.73 2.02 12.37
CA TYR A 141 -24.10 2.21 10.96
C TYR A 141 -23.31 3.36 10.31
N LYS A 142 -23.19 4.51 10.98
CA LYS A 142 -22.37 5.61 10.47
C LYS A 142 -20.90 5.22 10.33
N GLN A 143 -20.37 4.49 11.29
CA GLN A 143 -19.01 3.94 11.23
C GLN A 143 -18.82 3.02 10.03
N SER A 144 -19.78 2.14 9.76
CA SER A 144 -19.78 1.25 8.61
C SER A 144 -19.82 2.01 7.27
N LEU A 145 -20.62 3.07 7.17
CA LEU A 145 -20.67 3.93 5.99
C LEU A 145 -19.35 4.66 5.76
N GLN A 146 -18.71 5.14 6.81
CA GLN A 146 -17.41 5.80 6.71
C GLN A 146 -16.32 4.84 6.22
N PHE A 147 -16.33 3.60 6.68
CA PHE A 147 -15.45 2.55 6.19
C PHE A 147 -15.60 2.31 4.70
N ARG A 148 -16.82 2.30 4.19
CA ARG A 148 -17.09 2.16 2.77
C ARG A 148 -16.53 3.30 1.93
N ASP A 149 -16.72 4.53 2.38
CA ASP A 149 -16.24 5.72 1.66
C ASP A 149 -14.71 5.70 1.56
N LEU A 150 -14.03 5.21 2.59
CA LEU A 150 -12.58 5.06 2.58
C LEU A 150 -12.09 3.92 1.70
N ASP A 151 -12.81 2.82 1.62
CA ASP A 151 -12.47 1.73 0.70
C ASP A 151 -12.56 2.17 -0.77
N LYS A 152 -13.41 3.13 -1.10
CA LYS A 152 -13.45 3.72 -2.44
C LYS A 152 -12.18 4.50 -2.79
N GLU A 153 -11.53 5.12 -1.81
CA GLU A 153 -10.25 5.82 -2.01
C GLU A 153 -9.10 4.87 -2.36
N LYS A 154 -9.13 3.62 -1.92
CA LYS A 154 -8.14 2.60 -2.30
C LYS A 154 -8.16 2.25 -3.79
N LYS A 155 -9.23 2.55 -4.50
CA LYS A 155 -9.41 2.24 -5.93
C LYS A 155 -8.57 3.14 -6.84
N LYS A 156 -7.74 4.02 -6.30
CA LYS A 156 -6.86 4.94 -7.04
C LYS A 156 -5.45 4.39 -7.27
N ILE A 157 -5.23 3.09 -7.11
CA ILE A 157 -3.95 2.46 -7.47
C ILE A 157 -3.94 2.21 -8.97
N PHE A 158 -2.87 2.67 -9.64
CA PHE A 158 -2.70 2.54 -11.08
C PHE A 158 -1.53 1.63 -11.44
N VAL A 159 -1.67 0.91 -12.54
CA VAL A 159 -0.64 0.06 -13.10
C VAL A 159 -0.45 0.37 -14.58
N GLN A 160 0.71 0.05 -15.10
CA GLN A 160 1.06 0.26 -16.51
C GLN A 160 0.84 -1.04 -17.26
N VAL A 161 0.03 -1.01 -18.30
CA VAL A 161 -0.30 -2.17 -19.12
C VAL A 161 -0.13 -1.86 -20.60
N ASN A 162 0.05 -2.90 -21.41
CA ASN A 162 -0.01 -2.80 -22.86
C ASN A 162 -1.40 -3.22 -23.34
N ARG A 163 -2.09 -2.32 -24.01
CA ARG A 163 -3.36 -2.58 -24.69
C ARG A 163 -3.34 -1.97 -26.09
N ASP A 164 -3.80 -2.69 -27.10
CA ASP A 164 -3.78 -2.28 -28.51
C ASP A 164 -2.39 -1.80 -28.98
N GLY A 165 -1.33 -2.42 -28.47
CA GLY A 165 0.05 -2.07 -28.79
C GLY A 165 0.57 -0.81 -28.13
N LYS A 166 -0.21 -0.16 -27.27
CA LYS A 166 0.16 1.07 -26.56
C LYS A 166 0.28 0.83 -25.06
N ARG A 167 1.29 1.43 -24.46
CA ARG A 167 1.46 1.44 -23.01
C ARG A 167 0.49 2.44 -22.39
N GLN A 168 -0.33 1.97 -21.46
CA GLN A 168 -1.38 2.76 -20.82
C GLN A 168 -1.28 2.62 -19.30
N LYS A 169 -1.77 3.63 -18.60
CA LYS A 169 -1.93 3.60 -17.15
C LYS A 169 -3.40 3.40 -16.84
N ILE A 170 -3.72 2.28 -16.20
CA ILE A 170 -5.09 1.92 -15.83
C ILE A 170 -5.19 1.65 -14.33
N SER A 171 -6.41 1.70 -13.80
CA SER A 171 -6.67 1.28 -12.43
C SER A 171 -6.40 -0.22 -12.25
N ILE A 172 -5.88 -0.60 -11.09
CA ILE A 172 -5.67 -2.00 -10.73
C ILE A 172 -6.97 -2.82 -10.82
N TYR A 173 -8.12 -2.19 -10.62
CA TYR A 173 -9.43 -2.83 -10.70
C TYR A 173 -9.94 -3.06 -12.12
N ASP A 174 -9.34 -2.41 -13.09
CA ASP A 174 -9.67 -2.55 -14.51
C ASP A 174 -8.82 -3.60 -15.23
N ILE A 175 -7.90 -4.26 -14.51
CA ILE A 175 -7.09 -5.34 -15.05
C ILE A 175 -7.98 -6.54 -15.39
N VAL A 176 -7.74 -7.12 -16.55
CA VAL A 176 -8.43 -8.32 -17.03
C VAL A 176 -7.42 -9.42 -17.32
N VAL A 177 -7.89 -10.65 -17.38
CA VAL A 177 -7.04 -11.79 -17.77
C VAL A 177 -6.53 -11.58 -19.20
N GLY A 178 -5.24 -11.70 -19.38
CA GLY A 178 -4.56 -11.45 -20.65
C GLY A 178 -3.81 -10.11 -20.72
N ASP A 179 -4.00 -9.20 -19.77
CA ASP A 179 -3.22 -7.96 -19.72
C ASP A 179 -1.73 -8.23 -19.57
N VAL A 180 -0.93 -7.47 -20.30
CA VAL A 180 0.53 -7.45 -20.14
C VAL A 180 0.89 -6.26 -19.24
N VAL A 181 1.34 -6.55 -18.04
CA VAL A 181 1.64 -5.54 -17.01
C VAL A 181 3.15 -5.31 -16.93
N HIS A 182 3.54 -4.04 -16.90
CA HIS A 182 4.92 -3.64 -16.63
C HIS A 182 5.14 -3.51 -15.13
N LEU A 183 6.17 -4.19 -14.64
CA LEU A 183 6.56 -4.15 -13.23
C LEU A 183 7.94 -3.51 -13.10
N SER A 184 8.08 -2.62 -12.14
CA SER A 184 9.36 -2.00 -11.76
C SER A 184 9.54 -2.03 -10.24
N THR A 185 10.73 -1.71 -9.79
CA THR A 185 11.05 -1.68 -8.35
C THR A 185 10.06 -0.81 -7.57
N GLY A 186 9.50 -1.37 -6.52
CA GLY A 186 8.51 -0.72 -5.67
C GLY A 186 7.06 -0.95 -6.07
N ASP A 187 6.80 -1.52 -7.24
CA ASP A 187 5.43 -1.81 -7.68
C ASP A 187 4.85 -3.02 -6.93
N GLN A 188 3.55 -2.99 -6.73
CA GLN A 188 2.78 -4.14 -6.24
C GLN A 188 2.32 -4.97 -7.42
N VAL A 189 2.45 -6.30 -7.32
CA VAL A 189 1.91 -7.21 -8.31
C VAL A 189 0.38 -7.18 -8.25
N PRO A 190 -0.31 -6.78 -9.33
CA PRO A 190 -1.74 -6.50 -9.28
C PRO A 190 -2.64 -7.73 -9.33
N ALA A 191 -2.15 -8.81 -9.89
CA ALA A 191 -2.90 -10.06 -10.07
C ALA A 191 -1.94 -11.22 -10.23
N ASP A 192 -2.44 -12.44 -10.16
CA ASP A 192 -1.62 -13.62 -10.44
C ASP A 192 -1.29 -13.70 -11.93
N GLY A 193 -0.08 -14.08 -12.25
CA GLY A 193 0.34 -14.14 -13.63
C GLY A 193 1.64 -14.89 -13.86
N ILE A 194 2.09 -14.84 -15.11
CA ILE A 194 3.28 -15.54 -15.59
C ILE A 194 4.27 -14.50 -16.13
N TYR A 195 5.53 -14.69 -15.77
CA TYR A 195 6.63 -13.87 -16.25
C TYR A 195 6.83 -14.03 -17.77
N ILE A 196 6.90 -12.90 -18.47
CA ILE A 196 7.15 -12.86 -19.91
C ILE A 196 8.64 -12.59 -20.19
N SER A 197 9.11 -11.46 -19.67
CA SER A 197 10.49 -11.00 -19.87
C SER A 197 10.88 -10.02 -18.76
N GLY A 198 12.15 -9.83 -18.55
CA GLY A 198 12.64 -8.85 -17.59
C GLY A 198 14.06 -9.17 -17.13
N TYR A 199 14.54 -8.40 -16.17
CA TYR A 199 15.91 -8.45 -15.68
C TYR A 199 15.94 -8.45 -14.17
N SER A 200 16.56 -9.48 -13.59
CA SER A 200 16.83 -9.58 -12.15
C SER A 200 15.62 -9.24 -11.28
N LEU A 201 14.45 -9.73 -11.68
CA LEU A 201 13.22 -9.48 -10.97
C LEU A 201 13.19 -10.25 -9.66
N LEU A 202 13.25 -9.51 -8.54
CA LEU A 202 13.14 -10.05 -7.19
C LEU A 202 11.79 -9.62 -6.59
N ILE A 203 11.03 -10.59 -6.12
CA ILE A 203 9.71 -10.37 -5.54
C ILE A 203 9.74 -10.71 -4.06
N ASP A 204 9.26 -9.78 -3.25
CA ASP A 204 9.02 -9.98 -1.83
C ASP A 204 7.63 -10.60 -1.64
N GLU A 205 7.59 -11.88 -1.31
CA GLU A 205 6.36 -12.64 -1.08
C GLU A 205 6.01 -12.78 0.42
N SER A 206 6.65 -12.01 1.30
CA SER A 206 6.44 -12.11 2.75
C SER A 206 4.98 -11.89 3.18
N SER A 207 4.23 -11.10 2.44
CA SER A 207 2.80 -10.86 2.70
C SER A 207 1.93 -12.10 2.50
N LEU A 208 2.34 -13.05 1.66
CA LEU A 208 1.63 -14.31 1.40
C LEU A 208 2.24 -15.50 2.13
N SER A 209 3.54 -15.66 2.07
CA SER A 209 4.25 -16.83 2.60
C SER A 209 4.81 -16.64 4.00
N GLY A 210 4.98 -15.39 4.43
CA GLY A 210 5.68 -15.05 5.67
C GLY A 210 7.21 -15.20 5.60
N GLU A 211 7.76 -15.65 4.48
CA GLU A 211 9.19 -15.79 4.26
C GLU A 211 9.83 -14.44 3.91
N SER A 212 10.91 -14.10 4.59
CA SER A 212 11.60 -12.83 4.40
C SER A 212 12.54 -12.80 3.19
N GLU A 213 12.90 -13.96 2.65
CA GLU A 213 13.79 -14.04 1.50
C GLU A 213 13.04 -13.72 0.20
N PRO A 214 13.56 -12.80 -0.63
CA PRO A 214 12.94 -12.51 -1.92
C PRO A 214 13.06 -13.68 -2.88
N VAL A 215 12.04 -13.87 -3.71
CA VAL A 215 12.00 -14.90 -4.74
C VAL A 215 12.52 -14.31 -6.05
N ASN A 216 13.46 -14.99 -6.67
CA ASN A 216 13.99 -14.63 -7.99
C ASN A 216 13.05 -15.17 -9.08
N ILE A 217 12.41 -14.26 -9.81
CA ILE A 217 11.49 -14.62 -10.90
C ILE A 217 12.25 -14.62 -12.23
N ASN A 218 12.21 -15.76 -12.90
CA ASN A 218 12.85 -15.98 -14.19
C ASN A 218 12.05 -17.02 -15.00
N GLU A 219 12.58 -17.47 -16.13
CA GLU A 219 11.91 -18.47 -16.98
C GLU A 219 11.72 -19.84 -16.29
N GLU A 220 12.56 -20.17 -15.32
CA GLU A 220 12.45 -21.41 -14.54
C GLU A 220 11.41 -21.30 -13.42
N LYS A 221 11.23 -20.11 -12.85
CA LYS A 221 10.24 -19.80 -11.82
C LYS A 221 9.41 -18.60 -12.26
N PRO A 222 8.48 -18.80 -13.21
CA PRO A 222 7.81 -17.67 -13.87
C PRO A 222 6.55 -17.18 -13.14
N PHE A 223 6.20 -17.73 -11.98
CA PHE A 223 4.91 -17.43 -11.33
C PHE A 223 4.99 -16.20 -10.45
N LEU A 224 4.11 -15.25 -10.71
CA LEU A 224 3.93 -14.01 -9.96
C LEU A 224 2.57 -14.05 -9.26
N LEU A 225 2.54 -13.71 -7.98
CA LEU A 225 1.33 -13.75 -7.16
C LEU A 225 0.87 -12.34 -6.78
N SER A 226 -0.44 -12.12 -6.80
CA SER A 226 -1.05 -10.85 -6.40
C SER A 226 -0.73 -10.48 -4.96
N GLY A 227 -0.57 -9.18 -4.70
CA GLY A 227 -0.31 -8.65 -3.36
C GLY A 227 1.15 -8.67 -2.95
N THR A 228 2.02 -9.28 -3.73
CA THR A 228 3.47 -9.26 -3.51
C THR A 228 4.08 -7.97 -4.07
N LYS A 229 5.29 -7.64 -3.64
CA LYS A 229 5.98 -6.40 -4.06
C LYS A 229 7.25 -6.70 -4.83
N VAL A 230 7.51 -5.89 -5.84
CA VAL A 230 8.78 -5.92 -6.56
C VAL A 230 9.86 -5.26 -5.71
N GLN A 231 10.79 -6.08 -5.21
CA GLN A 231 11.90 -5.59 -4.41
C GLN A 231 13.01 -5.01 -5.26
N ASP A 232 13.32 -5.63 -6.39
CA ASP A 232 14.34 -5.18 -7.33
C ASP A 232 14.05 -5.69 -8.74
N GLY A 233 14.60 -5.00 -9.74
CA GLY A 233 14.52 -5.37 -11.13
C GLY A 233 13.29 -4.85 -11.86
N GLN A 234 13.16 -5.29 -13.08
CA GLN A 234 12.05 -4.93 -13.99
C GLN A 234 11.55 -6.16 -14.71
N GLY A 235 10.28 -6.16 -15.06
CA GLY A 235 9.72 -7.24 -15.85
C GLY A 235 8.36 -6.95 -16.41
N LYS A 236 7.94 -7.81 -17.31
CA LYS A 236 6.58 -7.86 -17.83
C LYS A 236 5.93 -9.16 -17.40
N MET A 237 4.68 -9.10 -17.03
CA MET A 237 3.89 -10.28 -16.70
C MET A 237 2.64 -10.37 -17.54
N LEU A 238 2.21 -11.59 -17.84
CA LEU A 238 0.90 -11.88 -18.41
C LEU A 238 -0.06 -12.20 -17.27
N VAL A 239 -1.13 -11.43 -17.13
CA VAL A 239 -2.16 -11.68 -16.12
C VAL A 239 -2.97 -12.91 -16.51
N THR A 240 -3.02 -13.89 -15.62
CA THR A 240 -3.71 -15.16 -15.86
C THR A 240 -4.93 -15.36 -14.96
N THR A 241 -4.92 -14.74 -13.79
CA THR A 241 -5.95 -14.89 -12.79
C THR A 241 -6.20 -13.56 -12.09
N VAL A 242 -7.45 -13.21 -11.90
CA VAL A 242 -7.84 -11.93 -11.27
C VAL A 242 -8.80 -12.15 -10.10
N GLY A 243 -8.81 -11.21 -9.17
CA GLY A 243 -9.79 -11.13 -8.09
C GLY A 243 -9.74 -12.30 -7.11
N MET A 244 -10.89 -12.87 -6.83
CA MET A 244 -11.05 -13.92 -5.81
C MET A 244 -10.43 -15.27 -6.20
N ARG A 245 -10.09 -15.48 -7.46
CA ARG A 245 -9.40 -16.70 -7.91
C ARG A 245 -7.89 -16.64 -7.67
N THR A 246 -7.33 -15.48 -7.34
CA THR A 246 -5.93 -15.32 -7.00
C THR A 246 -5.60 -15.96 -5.65
N GLU A 247 -4.34 -16.26 -5.39
CA GLU A 247 -3.85 -16.72 -4.09
C GLU A 247 -4.22 -15.73 -2.98
N TRP A 248 -4.02 -14.45 -3.23
CA TRP A 248 -4.40 -13.37 -2.30
C TRP A 248 -5.90 -13.33 -2.04
N GLY A 249 -6.72 -13.51 -3.09
CA GLY A 249 -8.18 -13.54 -2.96
C GLY A 249 -8.67 -14.70 -2.09
N LYS A 250 -8.05 -15.87 -2.20
CA LYS A 250 -8.36 -17.01 -1.33
C LYS A 250 -7.94 -16.80 0.11
N LEU A 251 -6.79 -16.17 0.32
CA LEU A 251 -6.33 -15.78 1.65
C LEU A 251 -7.29 -14.77 2.29
N MET A 252 -7.74 -13.77 1.53
CA MET A 252 -8.70 -12.76 2.01
C MET A 252 -10.06 -13.36 2.34
N GLU A 253 -10.52 -14.35 1.59
CA GLU A 253 -11.75 -15.10 1.90
C GLU A 253 -11.67 -15.76 3.28
N THR A 254 -10.52 -16.36 3.60
CA THR A 254 -10.27 -16.98 4.90
C THR A 254 -10.18 -15.94 6.03
N LEU A 255 -9.54 -14.79 5.80
CA LEU A 255 -9.36 -13.74 6.80
C LEU A 255 -10.62 -12.91 7.07
N ASN A 256 -11.52 -12.78 6.11
CA ASN A 256 -12.76 -12.03 6.29
C ASN A 256 -13.76 -12.69 7.24
N GLU A 257 -13.51 -13.90 7.70
CA GLU A 257 -14.30 -14.59 8.73
C GLU A 257 -13.98 -14.09 10.15
N GLY A 258 -12.91 -13.29 10.33
CA GLY A 258 -12.54 -12.68 11.60
C GLY A 258 -13.43 -11.48 11.97
N GLY A 259 -13.92 -11.43 13.22
CA GLY A 259 -14.70 -10.30 13.74
C GLY A 259 -13.85 -9.05 13.99
N GLU A 260 -14.51 -7.91 14.21
CA GLU A 260 -13.83 -6.70 14.68
C GLU A 260 -13.30 -6.91 16.11
N ASP A 261 -12.02 -6.58 16.31
CA ASP A 261 -11.40 -6.65 17.62
C ASP A 261 -11.79 -5.42 18.46
N GLU A 262 -12.10 -5.66 19.74
CA GLU A 262 -12.31 -4.57 20.69
C GLU A 262 -10.97 -3.89 21.05
N THR A 263 -11.03 -2.58 21.32
CA THR A 263 -9.83 -1.87 21.80
C THR A 263 -9.44 -2.34 23.21
N PRO A 264 -8.16 -2.26 23.59
CA PRO A 264 -7.74 -2.56 24.95
C PRO A 264 -8.50 -1.75 26.00
N LEU A 265 -8.81 -0.49 25.73
CA LEU A 265 -9.62 0.34 26.62
C LEU A 265 -11.06 -0.16 26.73
N GLN A 266 -11.68 -0.56 25.60
CA GLN A 266 -13.02 -1.16 25.62
C GLN A 266 -13.07 -2.44 26.44
N VAL A 267 -12.06 -3.30 26.30
CA VAL A 267 -11.97 -4.54 27.09
C VAL A 267 -11.88 -4.23 28.60
N LYS A 268 -11.04 -3.28 28.98
CA LYS A 268 -10.92 -2.85 30.38
C LYS A 268 -12.21 -2.25 30.91
N LEU A 269 -12.87 -1.40 30.15
CA LEU A 269 -14.12 -0.76 30.56
C LEU A 269 -15.28 -1.75 30.62
N ASN A 270 -15.34 -2.71 29.71
CA ASN A 270 -16.31 -3.80 29.78
C ASN A 270 -16.08 -4.68 31.01
N GLY A 271 -14.83 -4.91 31.37
CA GLY A 271 -14.46 -5.61 32.61
C GLY A 271 -14.94 -4.86 33.86
N VAL A 272 -14.70 -3.55 33.91
CA VAL A 272 -15.18 -2.68 35.00
C VAL A 272 -16.72 -2.67 35.08
N ALA A 273 -17.37 -2.52 33.92
CA ALA A 273 -18.84 -2.55 33.84
C ALA A 273 -19.41 -3.87 34.33
N THR A 274 -18.77 -4.99 34.02
CA THR A 274 -19.16 -6.33 34.48
C THR A 274 -19.01 -6.44 36.01
N ILE A 275 -17.92 -5.95 36.56
CA ILE A 275 -17.69 -5.97 38.04
C ILE A 275 -18.75 -5.12 38.74
N ILE A 276 -19.02 -3.93 38.27
CA ILE A 276 -20.06 -3.04 38.82
C ILE A 276 -21.43 -3.69 38.70
N GLY A 277 -21.73 -4.32 37.57
CA GLY A 277 -22.97 -5.08 37.39
C GLY A 277 -23.12 -6.22 38.36
N LYS A 278 -22.05 -6.97 38.65
CA LYS A 278 -22.06 -8.04 39.67
C LYS A 278 -22.26 -7.50 41.08
N ILE A 279 -21.62 -6.38 41.43
CA ILE A 279 -21.81 -5.71 42.70
C ILE A 279 -23.28 -5.25 42.84
N GLY A 280 -23.82 -4.62 41.80
CA GLY A 280 -25.22 -4.22 41.79
C GLY A 280 -26.18 -5.40 41.93
N LEU A 281 -25.93 -6.50 41.24
CA LEU A 281 -26.72 -7.73 41.38
C LEU A 281 -26.66 -8.28 42.81
N THR A 282 -25.46 -8.29 43.42
CA THR A 282 -25.28 -8.73 44.80
C THR A 282 -26.09 -7.91 45.78
N PHE A 283 -26.05 -6.58 45.67
CA PHE A 283 -26.86 -5.67 46.49
C PHE A 283 -28.35 -5.82 46.24
N ALA A 284 -28.75 -6.03 45.00
CA ALA A 284 -30.16 -6.26 44.66
C ALA A 284 -30.68 -7.55 45.32
N ILE A 285 -29.94 -8.64 45.24
CA ILE A 285 -30.28 -9.90 45.85
C ILE A 285 -30.30 -9.75 47.38
N LEU A 286 -29.31 -9.10 47.98
CA LEU A 286 -29.24 -8.85 49.41
C LEU A 286 -30.45 -8.02 49.87
N THR A 287 -30.80 -6.97 49.16
CA THR A 287 -31.97 -6.12 49.49
C THR A 287 -33.25 -6.93 49.41
N PHE A 288 -33.43 -7.71 48.35
CA PHE A 288 -34.60 -8.58 48.22
C PHE A 288 -34.71 -9.59 49.35
N VAL A 289 -33.62 -10.25 49.68
CA VAL A 289 -33.58 -11.24 50.78
C VAL A 289 -33.88 -10.57 52.10
N VAL A 290 -33.26 -9.45 52.43
CA VAL A 290 -33.49 -8.72 53.68
C VAL A 290 -34.93 -8.27 53.82
N LEU A 291 -35.51 -7.68 52.76
CA LEU A 291 -36.90 -7.22 52.77
C LEU A 291 -37.88 -8.38 52.88
N THR A 292 -37.61 -9.51 52.22
CA THR A 292 -38.44 -10.71 52.29
C THR A 292 -38.37 -11.37 53.70
N VAL A 293 -37.17 -11.50 54.26
CA VAL A 293 -36.98 -12.03 55.60
C VAL A 293 -37.65 -11.16 56.65
N ARG A 294 -37.49 -9.83 56.55
CA ARG A 294 -38.16 -8.89 57.44
C ARG A 294 -39.68 -9.02 57.37
N PHE A 295 -40.22 -9.13 56.16
CA PHE A 295 -41.65 -9.32 55.93
C PHE A 295 -42.17 -10.62 56.52
N VAL A 296 -41.46 -11.75 56.32
CA VAL A 296 -41.81 -13.05 56.86
C VAL A 296 -41.74 -13.02 58.40
N VAL A 297 -40.72 -12.41 58.99
CA VAL A 297 -40.55 -12.29 60.45
C VAL A 297 -41.67 -11.46 61.05
N GLU A 298 -42.00 -10.31 60.44
CA GLU A 298 -43.13 -9.46 60.92
C GLU A 298 -44.46 -10.23 60.85
N LYS A 299 -44.66 -10.99 59.76
CA LYS A 299 -45.84 -11.82 59.61
C LYS A 299 -45.91 -12.93 60.67
N ALA A 300 -44.81 -13.57 61.01
CA ALA A 300 -44.69 -14.58 62.08
C ALA A 300 -44.95 -13.99 63.47
N ILE A 301 -44.43 -12.78 63.76
CA ILE A 301 -44.60 -12.10 65.06
C ILE A 301 -46.06 -11.75 65.29
N HIS A 302 -46.79 -11.34 64.26
CA HIS A 302 -48.21 -11.01 64.35
C HIS A 302 -49.13 -12.22 64.25
N GLY A 303 -48.60 -13.45 64.25
CA GLY A 303 -49.34 -14.72 64.27
C GLY A 303 -50.07 -15.03 62.96
N GLU A 304 -49.78 -14.31 61.85
CA GLU A 304 -50.42 -14.45 60.56
C GLU A 304 -49.68 -15.36 59.57
N PHE A 305 -48.69 -16.13 60.01
CA PHE A 305 -47.81 -16.95 59.17
C PHE A 305 -48.56 -17.96 58.28
N ALA A 306 -49.72 -18.44 58.77
CA ALA A 306 -50.54 -19.41 58.03
C ALA A 306 -51.57 -18.74 57.08
N SER A 307 -51.76 -17.43 57.11
CA SER A 307 -52.75 -16.72 56.30
C SER A 307 -52.03 -15.87 55.23
N TRP A 308 -51.84 -16.45 54.06
CA TRP A 308 -51.28 -15.72 52.90
C TRP A 308 -52.43 -15.16 52.06
N SER A 309 -52.37 -13.87 51.80
CA SER A 309 -53.33 -13.17 50.96
C SER A 309 -52.69 -12.64 49.67
N SER A 310 -53.54 -12.16 48.76
CA SER A 310 -53.05 -11.50 47.56
C SER A 310 -52.22 -10.24 47.84
N ASP A 311 -52.45 -9.57 48.98
CA ASP A 311 -51.67 -8.41 49.42
C ASP A 311 -50.24 -8.79 49.80
N ASP A 312 -50.01 -9.98 50.35
CA ASP A 312 -48.69 -10.48 50.65
C ASP A 312 -47.91 -10.76 49.37
N ALA A 313 -48.55 -11.30 48.36
CA ALA A 313 -47.94 -11.51 47.05
C ALA A 313 -47.55 -10.18 46.40
N LYS A 314 -48.38 -9.15 46.52
CA LYS A 314 -48.09 -7.78 46.04
C LYS A 314 -46.86 -7.19 46.71
N LYS A 315 -46.70 -7.35 48.03
CA LYS A 315 -45.51 -6.86 48.75
C LYS A 315 -44.23 -7.59 48.30
N LEU A 316 -44.26 -8.88 48.06
CA LEU A 316 -43.13 -9.62 47.52
C LEU A 316 -42.77 -9.18 46.11
N LEU A 317 -43.79 -8.87 45.29
CA LEU A 317 -43.58 -8.32 43.97
C LEU A 317 -43.00 -6.90 43.99
N ASP A 318 -43.40 -6.07 44.94
CA ASP A 318 -42.79 -4.75 45.17
C ASP A 318 -41.34 -4.85 45.59
N PHE A 319 -40.97 -5.82 46.42
CA PHE A 319 -39.58 -6.07 46.79
C PHE A 319 -38.76 -6.54 45.61
N PHE A 320 -39.31 -7.38 44.73
CA PHE A 320 -38.70 -7.77 43.49
C PHE A 320 -38.49 -6.60 42.53
N ALA A 321 -39.47 -5.69 42.43
CA ALA A 321 -39.38 -4.49 41.64
C ALA A 321 -38.25 -3.57 42.16
N ILE A 322 -38.08 -3.43 43.45
CA ILE A 322 -36.97 -2.67 44.07
C ILE A 322 -35.63 -3.29 43.66
N ALA A 323 -35.50 -4.60 43.75
CA ALA A 323 -34.29 -5.30 43.34
C ALA A 323 -33.97 -5.10 41.87
N VAL A 324 -34.96 -5.15 40.99
CA VAL A 324 -34.81 -4.89 39.56
C VAL A 324 -34.34 -3.45 39.32
N ILE A 325 -34.90 -2.46 40.01
CA ILE A 325 -34.49 -1.05 39.92
C ILE A 325 -33.02 -0.89 40.34
N ILE A 326 -32.58 -1.56 41.39
CA ILE A 326 -31.18 -1.52 41.83
C ILE A 326 -30.26 -2.06 40.72
N ILE A 327 -30.60 -3.16 40.09
CA ILE A 327 -29.84 -3.72 38.98
C ILE A 327 -29.78 -2.74 37.80
N VAL A 328 -30.90 -2.18 37.40
CA VAL A 328 -31.02 -1.23 36.31
C VAL A 328 -30.14 0.01 36.52
N VAL A 329 -30.18 0.55 37.75
CA VAL A 329 -29.39 1.75 38.11
C VAL A 329 -27.91 1.45 38.19
N ALA A 330 -27.54 0.25 38.65
CA ALA A 330 -26.14 -0.15 38.86
C ALA A 330 -25.39 -0.39 37.55
N VAL A 331 -26.05 -0.81 36.49
CA VAL A 331 -25.41 -1.12 35.21
C VAL A 331 -24.98 0.15 34.48
N PRO A 332 -23.68 0.38 34.24
CA PRO A 332 -23.18 1.56 33.52
C PRO A 332 -23.26 1.35 32.01
N GLU A 333 -24.44 1.42 31.42
CA GLU A 333 -24.71 1.13 30.01
C GLU A 333 -24.05 2.11 29.05
N GLY A 334 -23.92 3.38 29.45
CA GLY A 334 -23.34 4.43 28.63
C GLY A 334 -21.81 4.42 28.54
N LEU A 335 -21.13 3.68 29.41
CA LEU A 335 -19.67 3.72 29.47
C LEU A 335 -19.00 3.09 28.24
N PRO A 336 -19.31 1.86 27.81
CA PRO A 336 -18.76 1.32 26.57
C PRO A 336 -19.17 2.12 25.33
N LEU A 337 -20.42 2.61 25.33
CA LEU A 337 -20.93 3.44 24.24
C LEU A 337 -20.17 4.76 24.10
N ALA A 338 -19.88 5.43 25.22
CA ALA A 338 -19.13 6.70 25.21
C ALA A 338 -17.72 6.51 24.62
N VAL A 339 -17.04 5.41 24.96
CA VAL A 339 -15.74 5.09 24.39
C VAL A 339 -15.83 4.86 22.88
N THR A 340 -16.79 4.06 22.45
CA THR A 340 -17.01 3.78 21.01
C THR A 340 -17.32 5.06 20.24
N LEU A 341 -18.17 5.93 20.77
CA LEU A 341 -18.48 7.22 20.14
C LEU A 341 -17.26 8.13 20.06
N SER A 342 -16.44 8.19 21.09
CA SER A 342 -15.22 8.99 21.12
C SER A 342 -14.22 8.50 20.07
N LEU A 343 -14.04 7.17 19.96
CA LEU A 343 -13.17 6.57 18.95
C LEU A 343 -13.71 6.77 17.53
N ALA A 344 -15.02 6.67 17.34
CA ALA A 344 -15.66 6.94 16.05
C ALA A 344 -15.50 8.42 15.64
N PHE A 345 -15.60 9.34 16.58
CA PHE A 345 -15.34 10.76 16.35
C PHE A 345 -13.87 11.01 15.95
N ALA A 346 -12.94 10.40 16.64
CA ALA A 346 -11.52 10.47 16.33
C ALA A 346 -11.23 9.91 14.93
N MET A 347 -11.85 8.79 14.58
CA MET A 347 -11.75 8.19 13.25
C MET A 347 -12.26 9.13 12.17
N LYS A 348 -13.41 9.79 12.39
CA LYS A 348 -13.95 10.79 11.46
C LYS A 348 -12.99 11.97 11.26
N LYS A 349 -12.35 12.41 12.32
CA LYS A 349 -11.37 13.49 12.27
C LYS A 349 -10.13 13.11 11.46
N LEU A 350 -9.63 11.90 11.66
CA LEU A 350 -8.53 11.33 10.86
C LEU A 350 -8.91 11.19 9.37
N MET A 351 -10.15 10.82 9.09
CA MET A 351 -10.65 10.74 7.71
C MET A 351 -10.63 12.08 7.00
N ASN A 352 -10.99 13.15 7.70
CA ASN A 352 -10.94 14.51 7.14
C ASN A 352 -9.50 14.88 6.76
N ASP A 353 -8.52 14.34 7.47
CA ASP A 353 -7.10 14.49 7.17
C ASP A 353 -6.58 13.46 6.15
N LYS A 354 -7.48 12.75 5.45
CA LYS A 354 -7.12 11.73 4.44
C LYS A 354 -6.42 10.49 5.00
N ALA A 355 -6.56 10.21 6.29
CA ALA A 355 -6.02 9.01 6.93
C ALA A 355 -7.09 7.92 7.04
N LEU A 356 -6.82 6.76 6.47
CA LEU A 356 -7.70 5.60 6.53
C LEU A 356 -7.48 4.83 7.83
N VAL A 357 -8.53 4.72 8.64
CA VAL A 357 -8.53 3.91 9.86
C VAL A 357 -9.37 2.66 9.63
N ARG A 358 -8.75 1.49 9.73
CA ARG A 358 -9.43 0.21 9.51
C ARG A 358 -10.04 -0.38 10.78
N HIS A 359 -9.41 -0.14 11.92
CA HIS A 359 -9.84 -0.62 13.22
C HIS A 359 -9.90 0.52 14.21
N LEU A 360 -10.95 0.58 15.04
CA LEU A 360 -11.08 1.60 16.08
C LEU A 360 -9.91 1.55 17.08
N SER A 361 -9.37 0.37 17.34
CA SER A 361 -8.19 0.20 18.19
C SER A 361 -6.97 0.96 17.68
N ALA A 362 -6.87 1.21 16.39
CA ALA A 362 -5.76 1.98 15.82
C ALA A 362 -5.78 3.44 16.29
N CYS A 363 -6.95 4.05 16.48
CA CYS A 363 -7.05 5.41 17.01
C CYS A 363 -6.48 5.51 18.43
N GLU A 364 -6.78 4.55 19.27
CA GLU A 364 -6.25 4.47 20.62
C GLU A 364 -4.74 4.24 20.64
N THR A 365 -4.25 3.32 19.83
CA THR A 365 -2.82 3.01 19.69
C THR A 365 -2.03 4.23 19.20
N MET A 366 -2.55 4.93 18.20
CA MET A 366 -1.93 6.17 17.71
C MET A 366 -1.88 7.26 18.77
N GLY A 367 -2.96 7.43 19.51
CA GLY A 367 -3.06 8.45 20.56
C GLY A 367 -2.11 8.23 21.73
N SER A 368 -1.73 6.99 21.99
CA SER A 368 -0.81 6.61 23.06
C SER A 368 0.60 6.22 22.57
N ALA A 369 0.90 6.44 21.31
CA ALA A 369 2.19 6.09 20.74
C ALA A 369 3.34 6.84 21.40
N SER A 370 4.34 6.11 21.88
CA SER A 370 5.58 6.67 22.43
C SER A 370 6.72 6.65 21.43
N CYS A 371 6.63 5.80 20.43
CA CYS A 371 7.61 5.66 19.36
C CYS A 371 6.90 5.43 18.03
N ILE A 372 7.35 6.14 17.01
CA ILE A 372 6.89 5.98 15.64
C ILE A 372 8.07 5.52 14.78
N CYS A 373 7.94 4.36 14.17
CA CYS A 373 8.89 3.88 13.17
C CYS A 373 8.35 4.21 11.79
N THR A 374 9.10 4.96 11.01
CA THR A 374 8.68 5.44 9.70
C THR A 374 9.60 4.91 8.60
N ASP A 375 9.02 4.62 7.44
CA ASP A 375 9.78 4.33 6.25
C ASP A 375 10.27 5.64 5.59
N LYS A 376 11.30 5.53 4.78
CA LYS A 376 11.85 6.68 4.05
C LYS A 376 11.12 6.92 2.74
N THR A 377 11.23 5.97 1.83
CA THR A 377 10.77 6.11 0.45
C THR A 377 9.24 6.06 0.35
N GLY A 378 8.66 7.09 -0.23
CA GLY A 378 7.21 7.19 -0.40
C GLY A 378 6.44 7.64 0.84
N THR A 379 7.07 7.67 2.01
CA THR A 379 6.49 8.14 3.28
C THR A 379 7.06 9.50 3.68
N LEU A 380 8.34 9.57 3.99
CA LEU A 380 9.03 10.85 4.23
C LEU A 380 9.34 11.56 2.92
N THR A 381 9.56 10.84 1.87
CA THR A 381 9.86 11.35 0.54
C THR A 381 8.66 11.18 -0.39
N THR A 382 8.63 11.92 -1.49
CA THR A 382 7.54 11.87 -2.47
C THR A 382 7.55 10.63 -3.35
N ASN A 383 8.64 9.86 -3.35
CA ASN A 383 8.92 8.78 -4.30
C ASN A 383 8.85 9.23 -5.78
N LYS A 384 8.95 10.53 -6.00
CA LYS A 384 9.05 11.12 -7.33
C LYS A 384 10.46 11.64 -7.49
N MET A 385 11.28 10.91 -8.21
CA MET A 385 12.66 11.27 -8.48
C MET A 385 12.73 12.53 -9.34
N VAL A 386 13.65 13.43 -8.99
CA VAL A 386 13.88 14.68 -9.72
C VAL A 386 15.38 14.90 -9.87
N VAL A 387 15.81 15.34 -11.02
CA VAL A 387 17.21 15.77 -11.24
C VAL A 387 17.41 17.11 -10.56
N THR A 388 18.28 17.14 -9.55
CA THR A 388 18.57 18.36 -8.76
C THR A 388 19.92 18.97 -9.07
N LYS A 389 20.86 18.17 -9.53
CA LYS A 389 22.20 18.64 -9.94
C LYS A 389 22.64 17.94 -11.22
N ALA A 390 23.40 18.65 -12.02
CA ALA A 390 24.04 18.11 -13.21
C ALA A 390 25.47 18.62 -13.31
N TRP A 391 26.39 17.77 -13.74
CA TRP A 391 27.77 18.12 -14.02
C TRP A 391 28.06 17.83 -15.48
N ILE A 392 28.16 18.91 -16.26
CA ILE A 392 28.36 18.89 -17.70
C ILE A 392 29.43 19.93 -18.02
N TYR A 393 30.33 19.65 -18.94
CA TYR A 393 31.42 20.57 -19.30
C TYR A 393 32.36 20.92 -18.13
N GLU A 394 32.56 19.99 -17.23
CA GLU A 394 33.36 20.24 -16.02
C GLU A 394 32.77 21.32 -15.11
N LYS A 395 31.48 21.66 -15.27
CA LYS A 395 30.74 22.60 -14.44
C LYS A 395 29.59 21.91 -13.71
N SER A 396 29.51 22.14 -12.42
CA SER A 396 28.41 21.68 -11.58
C SER A 396 27.31 22.75 -11.53
N MET A 397 26.06 22.37 -11.79
CA MET A 397 24.91 23.27 -11.76
C MET A 397 23.78 22.67 -10.95
N GLN A 398 23.08 23.51 -10.19
CA GLN A 398 21.84 23.12 -9.53
C GLN A 398 20.66 23.32 -10.49
N ILE A 399 19.79 22.33 -10.60
CA ILE A 399 18.59 22.37 -11.43
C ILE A 399 17.39 22.65 -10.51
N LYS A 400 16.91 23.88 -10.49
CA LYS A 400 15.77 24.32 -9.66
C LYS A 400 14.51 24.62 -10.46
N GLY A 401 14.46 24.27 -11.72
CA GLY A 401 13.34 24.53 -12.61
C GLY A 401 13.78 24.96 -14.00
N SER A 402 12.86 25.54 -14.76
CA SER A 402 13.10 25.94 -16.15
C SER A 402 14.18 27.03 -16.30
N GLU A 403 14.33 27.93 -15.33
CA GLU A 403 15.34 28.98 -15.36
C GLU A 403 16.76 28.42 -15.32
N SER A 404 17.03 27.49 -14.42
CA SER A 404 18.32 26.81 -14.31
C SER A 404 18.63 25.97 -15.56
N ALA A 405 17.60 25.35 -16.15
CA ALA A 405 17.72 24.61 -17.40
C ALA A 405 18.08 25.55 -18.57
N ASP A 406 17.51 26.76 -18.62
CA ASP A 406 17.83 27.77 -19.64
C ASP A 406 19.27 28.27 -19.54
N GLU A 407 19.79 28.47 -18.33
CA GLU A 407 21.21 28.76 -18.11
C GLU A 407 22.11 27.64 -18.64
N LEU A 408 21.75 26.40 -18.36
CA LEU A 408 22.49 25.23 -18.85
C LEU A 408 22.50 25.19 -20.39
N LYS A 409 21.37 25.46 -21.05
CA LYS A 409 21.27 25.55 -22.49
C LYS A 409 22.18 26.63 -23.10
N THR A 410 22.25 27.79 -22.47
CA THR A 410 23.08 28.91 -22.94
C THR A 410 24.56 28.67 -22.76
N CYS A 411 24.95 27.96 -21.70
CA CYS A 411 26.34 27.62 -21.40
C CYS A 411 26.86 26.42 -22.21
N THR A 412 25.98 25.63 -22.78
CA THR A 412 26.33 24.38 -23.49
C THR A 412 26.29 24.61 -25.01
N SER A 413 27.28 24.09 -25.74
CA SER A 413 27.24 24.16 -27.21
C SER A 413 26.09 23.31 -27.76
N LYS A 414 25.52 23.73 -28.91
CA LYS A 414 24.40 23.02 -29.55
C LYS A 414 24.74 21.58 -29.88
N GLY A 415 25.96 21.29 -30.28
CA GLY A 415 26.42 19.94 -30.61
C GLY A 415 26.38 18.99 -29.42
N VAL A 416 26.88 19.44 -28.27
CA VAL A 416 26.87 18.65 -27.02
C VAL A 416 25.48 18.50 -26.46
N LEU A 417 24.69 19.57 -26.49
CA LEU A 417 23.29 19.51 -26.07
C LEU A 417 22.50 18.48 -26.86
N ASN A 418 22.73 18.44 -28.17
CA ASN A 418 22.09 17.48 -29.06
C ASN A 418 22.48 16.03 -28.73
N ILE A 419 23.75 15.76 -28.48
CA ILE A 419 24.23 14.44 -28.06
C ILE A 419 23.64 14.06 -26.71
N LEU A 420 23.58 14.99 -25.77
CA LEU A 420 22.99 14.76 -24.45
C LEU A 420 21.51 14.42 -24.53
N LEU A 421 20.75 15.14 -25.33
CA LEU A 421 19.33 14.87 -25.57
C LEU A 421 19.12 13.51 -26.25
N GLN A 422 19.96 13.14 -27.21
CA GLN A 422 19.93 11.81 -27.81
C GLN A 422 20.20 10.71 -26.80
N ALA A 423 21.18 10.90 -25.92
CA ALA A 423 21.50 9.95 -24.86
C ALA A 423 20.31 9.75 -23.89
N ILE A 424 19.62 10.82 -23.56
CA ILE A 424 18.44 10.76 -22.67
C ILE A 424 17.25 10.10 -23.37
N LEU A 425 16.94 10.52 -24.60
CA LEU A 425 15.74 10.09 -25.30
C LEU A 425 15.82 8.69 -25.88
N HIS A 426 16.98 8.25 -26.37
CA HIS A 426 17.11 6.95 -27.02
C HIS A 426 17.51 5.82 -26.06
N ASN A 427 18.30 6.13 -25.04
CA ASN A 427 18.75 5.15 -24.05
C ASN A 427 17.79 5.11 -22.87
N THR A 428 16.55 4.72 -23.12
CA THR A 428 15.54 4.64 -22.06
C THR A 428 14.49 3.57 -22.39
N SER A 429 13.98 2.90 -21.37
CA SER A 429 12.82 2.02 -21.45
C SER A 429 11.51 2.73 -21.12
N ALA A 430 11.58 3.99 -20.67
CA ALA A 430 10.40 4.80 -20.42
C ALA A 430 9.77 5.31 -21.72
N GLU A 431 8.47 5.51 -21.70
CA GLU A 431 7.69 6.00 -22.84
C GLU A 431 6.92 7.26 -22.46
N VAL A 432 6.80 8.18 -23.41
CA VAL A 432 5.93 9.36 -23.29
C VAL A 432 4.62 9.07 -24.00
N VAL A 433 3.52 9.13 -23.26
CA VAL A 433 2.17 8.91 -23.79
C VAL A 433 1.29 10.12 -23.50
N LYS A 434 0.27 10.32 -24.32
CA LYS A 434 -0.75 11.34 -24.08
C LYS A 434 -1.88 10.73 -23.24
N ASP A 435 -2.26 11.40 -22.16
CA ASP A 435 -3.39 10.99 -21.34
C ASP A 435 -4.73 11.35 -22.01
N LYS A 436 -5.84 11.02 -21.34
CA LYS A 436 -7.20 11.32 -21.83
C LYS A 436 -7.46 12.81 -22.06
N ASN A 437 -6.70 13.67 -21.41
CA ASN A 437 -6.80 15.14 -21.53
C ASN A 437 -5.84 15.71 -22.59
N GLY A 438 -5.10 14.86 -23.32
CA GLY A 438 -4.10 15.27 -24.29
C GLY A 438 -2.79 15.76 -23.69
N LYS A 439 -2.59 15.62 -22.39
CA LYS A 439 -1.37 15.98 -21.68
C LYS A 439 -0.34 14.87 -21.74
N ASP A 440 0.91 15.23 -22.00
CA ASP A 440 2.01 14.27 -22.05
C ASP A 440 2.32 13.70 -20.65
N THR A 441 2.36 12.37 -20.55
CA THR A 441 2.69 11.65 -19.32
C THR A 441 3.84 10.68 -19.60
N ILE A 442 4.82 10.65 -18.71
CA ILE A 442 5.97 9.75 -18.80
C ILE A 442 5.68 8.47 -18.01
N LEU A 443 5.74 7.34 -18.68
CA LEU A 443 5.57 6.02 -18.08
C LEU A 443 6.90 5.26 -18.10
N GLY A 444 7.37 4.86 -16.94
CA GLY A 444 8.63 4.12 -16.80
C GLY A 444 9.07 4.04 -15.35
N THR A 445 10.32 3.66 -15.14
CA THR A 445 10.91 3.68 -13.79
C THR A 445 11.07 5.12 -13.29
N PRO A 446 11.07 5.36 -11.99
CA PRO A 446 11.24 6.72 -11.45
C PRO A 446 12.52 7.40 -11.93
N THR A 447 13.63 6.67 -12.01
CA THR A 447 14.93 7.19 -12.46
C THR A 447 14.90 7.62 -13.93
N GLU A 448 14.34 6.77 -14.79
CA GLU A 448 14.23 7.09 -16.24
C GLU A 448 13.24 8.22 -16.48
N SER A 449 12.15 8.26 -15.72
CA SER A 449 11.18 9.36 -15.78
C SER A 449 11.83 10.69 -15.40
N ALA A 450 12.68 10.70 -14.36
CA ALA A 450 13.42 11.89 -13.94
C ALA A 450 14.37 12.38 -15.04
N LEU A 451 15.07 11.47 -15.71
CA LEU A 451 15.96 11.79 -16.81
C LEU A 451 15.20 12.37 -18.02
N LEU A 452 14.05 11.79 -18.36
CA LEU A 452 13.21 12.32 -19.44
C LEU A 452 12.65 13.70 -19.14
N GLU A 453 12.21 13.94 -17.90
CA GLU A 453 11.77 15.28 -17.46
C GLU A 453 12.92 16.30 -17.56
N PHE A 454 14.13 15.91 -17.16
CA PHE A 454 15.31 16.75 -17.32
C PHE A 454 15.61 17.05 -18.79
N GLY A 455 15.49 16.05 -19.67
CA GLY A 455 15.61 16.25 -21.12
C GLY A 455 14.59 17.24 -21.66
N CYS A 456 13.36 17.20 -21.19
CA CYS A 456 12.30 18.13 -21.55
C CYS A 456 12.61 19.55 -21.11
N LEU A 457 13.15 19.74 -19.90
CA LEU A 457 13.61 21.04 -19.41
C LEU A 457 14.75 21.60 -20.27
N LEU A 458 15.61 20.75 -20.81
CA LEU A 458 16.69 21.14 -21.73
C LEU A 458 16.22 21.44 -23.16
N GLY A 459 14.92 21.34 -23.43
CA GLY A 459 14.34 21.72 -24.74
C GLY A 459 13.96 20.54 -25.62
N ALA A 460 14.02 19.32 -25.14
CA ALA A 460 13.43 18.20 -25.86
C ALA A 460 11.91 18.40 -25.91
N ASP A 461 11.38 18.51 -27.14
CA ASP A 461 9.94 18.49 -27.34
C ASP A 461 9.44 17.05 -27.20
N PHE A 462 8.25 16.84 -26.61
CA PHE A 462 7.63 15.51 -26.57
C PHE A 462 7.25 15.02 -27.98
N ASP A 463 7.15 15.89 -28.97
CA ASP A 463 7.18 15.53 -30.41
C ASP A 463 8.53 14.90 -30.82
N ALA A 464 9.53 14.96 -29.96
CA ALA A 464 10.75 14.17 -30.06
C ALA A 464 10.50 12.65 -29.98
N TYR A 465 9.33 12.22 -29.58
CA TYR A 465 8.88 10.85 -29.80
C TYR A 465 8.81 10.53 -31.30
N ALA A 466 8.47 11.50 -32.13
CA ALA A 466 8.60 11.40 -33.58
C ALA A 466 10.06 11.35 -34.01
N GLN A 467 10.95 12.15 -33.43
CA GLN A 467 12.40 12.11 -33.69
C GLN A 467 13.01 10.76 -33.27
N ARG A 468 12.54 10.14 -32.19
CA ARG A 468 12.95 8.79 -31.80
C ARG A 468 12.68 7.75 -32.90
N ARG A 469 11.67 7.96 -33.72
CA ARG A 469 11.34 7.09 -34.86
C ARG A 469 12.27 7.32 -36.08
N GLU A 470 12.84 8.51 -36.24
CA GLU A 470 13.81 8.80 -37.27
C GLU A 470 15.15 8.13 -37.06
N TYR A 471 15.50 7.86 -35.80
CA TYR A 471 16.69 7.14 -35.39
C TYR A 471 16.38 5.65 -35.26
N LYS A 472 17.16 4.82 -35.91
CA LYS A 472 16.98 3.38 -35.85
C LYS A 472 17.74 2.80 -34.68
N ILE A 473 17.00 2.21 -33.71
CA ILE A 473 17.62 1.50 -32.60
C ILE A 473 18.03 0.10 -33.08
N LEU A 474 19.33 -0.15 -33.15
CA LEU A 474 19.91 -1.40 -33.68
C LEU A 474 19.99 -2.48 -32.63
N LYS A 475 20.36 -2.13 -31.40
CA LYS A 475 20.51 -3.08 -30.30
C LYS A 475 20.28 -2.40 -28.96
N VAL A 476 19.66 -3.09 -28.03
CA VAL A 476 19.44 -2.61 -26.66
C VAL A 476 19.98 -3.64 -25.67
N GLU A 477 20.81 -3.20 -24.74
CA GLU A 477 21.13 -3.94 -23.53
C GLU A 477 20.44 -3.25 -22.35
N PRO A 478 19.30 -3.76 -21.88
CA PRO A 478 18.55 -3.11 -20.83
C PRO A 478 19.29 -3.11 -19.50
N PHE A 479 18.79 -2.29 -18.56
CA PHE A 479 19.38 -2.21 -17.22
C PHE A 479 19.34 -3.56 -16.52
N ASN A 480 20.45 -3.90 -15.90
CA ASN A 480 20.61 -5.10 -15.10
C ASN A 480 21.24 -4.69 -13.77
N SER A 481 20.69 -5.17 -12.67
CA SER A 481 21.16 -4.83 -11.32
C SER A 481 22.58 -5.33 -11.03
N VAL A 482 23.02 -6.36 -11.72
CA VAL A 482 24.41 -6.87 -11.60
C VAL A 482 25.37 -5.99 -12.38
N ARG A 483 25.07 -5.68 -13.63
CA ARG A 483 25.88 -4.81 -14.49
C ARG A 483 25.76 -3.33 -14.12
N LYS A 484 24.60 -2.92 -13.58
CA LYS A 484 24.25 -1.56 -13.17
C LYS A 484 24.38 -0.52 -14.28
N LYS A 485 24.10 -0.93 -15.50
CA LYS A 485 24.16 -0.06 -16.69
C LYS A 485 23.13 -0.48 -17.73
N MET A 486 22.78 0.47 -18.59
CA MET A 486 21.95 0.28 -19.76
C MET A 486 22.66 0.86 -20.98
N SER A 487 22.64 0.15 -22.10
CA SER A 487 23.30 0.58 -23.34
C SER A 487 22.41 0.39 -24.54
N VAL A 488 22.52 1.27 -25.53
CA VAL A 488 21.85 1.14 -26.82
C VAL A 488 22.80 1.46 -27.98
N LEU A 489 22.58 0.83 -29.11
CA LEU A 489 23.16 1.19 -30.39
C LEU A 489 22.11 1.91 -31.23
N VAL A 490 22.42 3.10 -31.67
CA VAL A 490 21.52 3.94 -32.45
C VAL A 490 22.12 4.23 -33.85
N GLY A 491 21.37 3.92 -34.87
CA GLY A 491 21.68 4.33 -36.24
C GLY A 491 21.31 5.79 -36.45
N LEU A 492 22.28 6.61 -36.86
CA LEU A 492 22.08 8.01 -37.13
C LEU A 492 21.49 8.22 -38.56
N PRO A 493 20.77 9.33 -38.80
CA PRO A 493 20.22 9.60 -40.13
C PRO A 493 21.28 9.71 -41.26
N ASP A 494 22.52 10.06 -40.91
CA ASP A 494 23.65 10.15 -41.84
C ASP A 494 24.33 8.81 -42.16
N GLY A 495 23.83 7.70 -41.60
CA GLY A 495 24.37 6.35 -41.72
C GLY A 495 25.42 5.95 -40.69
N GLY A 496 25.80 6.83 -39.78
CA GLY A 496 26.69 6.53 -38.67
C GLY A 496 25.99 5.73 -37.58
N VAL A 497 26.78 5.10 -36.72
CA VAL A 497 26.30 4.36 -35.55
C VAL A 497 26.89 4.95 -34.26
N ARG A 498 26.06 5.19 -33.30
CA ARG A 498 26.48 5.72 -32.01
C ARG A 498 25.96 4.83 -30.87
N ALA A 499 26.85 4.49 -29.93
CA ALA A 499 26.48 3.77 -28.73
C ALA A 499 26.29 4.76 -27.58
N PHE A 500 25.22 4.59 -26.82
CA PHE A 500 24.98 5.33 -25.59
C PHE A 500 24.97 4.36 -24.41
N CYS A 501 25.55 4.79 -23.29
CA CYS A 501 25.56 4.03 -22.06
C CYS A 501 25.21 4.92 -20.89
N LYS A 502 24.38 4.43 -19.97
CA LYS A 502 24.09 5.11 -18.70
C LYS A 502 24.08 4.09 -17.57
N GLY A 503 24.39 4.53 -16.38
CA GLY A 503 24.32 3.68 -15.21
C GLY A 503 25.08 4.22 -14.02
N ALA A 504 25.39 3.33 -13.08
CA ALA A 504 26.13 3.66 -11.88
C ALA A 504 27.46 4.34 -12.19
N SER A 505 27.73 5.45 -11.50
CA SER A 505 28.83 6.35 -11.81
C SER A 505 30.20 5.67 -11.85
N GLU A 506 30.48 4.81 -10.90
CA GLU A 506 31.77 4.11 -10.83
C GLU A 506 31.99 3.19 -12.05
N ILE A 507 30.94 2.53 -12.47
CA ILE A 507 31.00 1.57 -13.59
C ILE A 507 31.16 2.27 -14.92
N ILE A 508 30.38 3.33 -15.15
CA ILE A 508 30.46 4.12 -16.39
C ILE A 508 31.78 4.85 -16.50
N LEU A 509 32.30 5.41 -15.40
CA LEU A 509 33.59 6.10 -15.39
C LEU A 509 34.75 5.16 -15.78
N LYS A 510 34.73 3.91 -15.34
CA LYS A 510 35.74 2.91 -15.73
C LYS A 510 35.69 2.53 -17.21
N MET A 511 34.54 2.68 -17.85
CA MET A 511 34.39 2.41 -19.28
C MET A 511 34.85 3.57 -20.15
N CYS A 512 35.01 4.76 -19.58
CA CYS A 512 35.38 5.97 -20.29
C CYS A 512 36.89 6.17 -20.33
N ASP A 513 37.45 6.41 -21.50
CA ASP A 513 38.84 6.80 -21.72
C ASP A 513 38.96 8.25 -22.23
N LYS A 514 37.85 8.88 -22.50
CA LYS A 514 37.73 10.26 -23.01
C LYS A 514 36.67 11.02 -22.23
N ILE A 515 36.73 12.31 -22.27
CA ILE A 515 35.76 13.21 -21.64
C ILE A 515 35.46 14.40 -22.55
N MET A 516 34.24 14.91 -22.48
CA MET A 516 33.86 16.15 -23.10
C MET A 516 34.34 17.31 -22.23
N ASP A 517 35.23 18.17 -22.74
CA ASP A 517 35.78 19.28 -21.98
C ASP A 517 34.87 20.53 -21.96
N CYS A 518 35.30 21.58 -21.28
CA CYS A 518 34.54 22.84 -21.19
C CYS A 518 34.43 23.59 -22.52
N LYS A 519 35.18 23.22 -23.54
CA LYS A 519 35.11 23.79 -24.87
C LYS A 519 34.19 22.98 -25.82
N GLY A 520 33.65 21.86 -25.37
CA GLY A 520 32.83 20.97 -26.15
C GLY A 520 33.61 20.02 -27.05
N GLU A 521 34.89 19.84 -26.80
CA GLU A 521 35.77 18.93 -27.55
C GLU A 521 35.98 17.63 -26.77
N VAL A 522 36.11 16.53 -27.50
CA VAL A 522 36.44 15.23 -26.92
C VAL A 522 37.95 15.18 -26.68
N VAL A 523 38.34 15.07 -25.42
CA VAL A 523 39.75 15.00 -25.00
C VAL A 523 39.99 13.71 -24.21
N ASP A 524 41.25 13.29 -24.10
CA ASP A 524 41.59 12.14 -23.30
C ASP A 524 41.28 12.35 -21.82
N LEU A 525 40.92 11.29 -21.14
CA LEU A 525 40.64 11.29 -19.70
C LEU A 525 41.85 10.72 -18.94
N PRO A 526 42.85 11.58 -18.61
CA PRO A 526 44.00 11.12 -17.80
C PRO A 526 43.57 10.85 -16.36
N GLY A 527 44.41 10.12 -15.61
CA GLY A 527 44.13 9.74 -14.23
C GLY A 527 43.75 10.93 -13.32
N ASP A 528 44.36 12.11 -13.52
CA ASP A 528 44.03 13.29 -12.73
C ASP A 528 42.61 13.81 -12.96
N ARG A 529 42.13 13.82 -14.22
CA ARG A 529 40.76 14.22 -14.55
C ARG A 529 39.76 13.16 -14.11
N ALA A 530 40.09 11.86 -14.22
CA ALA A 530 39.28 10.79 -13.71
C ALA A 530 39.08 10.89 -12.18
N ASN A 531 40.13 11.24 -11.44
CA ASN A 531 40.06 11.49 -10.00
C ASN A 531 39.19 12.70 -9.68
N ASN A 532 39.27 13.78 -10.48
CA ASN A 532 38.37 14.94 -10.32
C ASN A 532 36.89 14.56 -10.51
N VAL A 533 36.60 13.76 -11.53
CA VAL A 533 35.22 13.25 -11.74
C VAL A 533 34.79 12.38 -10.55
N SER A 534 35.66 11.52 -10.04
CA SER A 534 35.37 10.71 -8.85
C SER A 534 35.08 11.57 -7.61
N ASP A 535 35.81 12.66 -7.43
CA ASP A 535 35.56 13.62 -6.34
C ASP A 535 34.21 14.31 -6.47
N VAL A 536 33.80 14.66 -7.70
CA VAL A 536 32.46 15.22 -7.97
C VAL A 536 31.37 14.19 -7.70
N ILE A 537 31.59 12.94 -8.08
CA ILE A 537 30.65 11.82 -7.80
C ILE A 537 30.49 11.66 -6.28
N ASN A 538 31.58 11.64 -5.52
CA ASN A 538 31.55 11.53 -4.07
C ASN A 538 30.88 12.73 -3.41
N ALA A 539 31.09 13.94 -3.93
CA ALA A 539 30.42 15.14 -3.46
C ALA A 539 28.90 15.05 -3.66
N PHE A 540 28.45 14.58 -4.81
CA PHE A 540 27.02 14.37 -5.06
C PHE A 540 26.44 13.27 -4.16
N ALA A 541 27.14 12.18 -3.98
CA ALA A 541 26.72 11.09 -3.10
C ALA A 541 26.61 11.54 -1.63
N SER A 542 27.49 12.43 -1.19
CA SER A 542 27.44 12.99 0.18
C SER A 542 26.21 13.86 0.45
N GLU A 543 25.59 14.38 -0.61
CA GLU A 543 24.35 15.15 -0.54
C GLU A 543 23.09 14.27 -0.70
N ALA A 544 23.24 12.96 -0.61
CA ALA A 544 22.18 11.96 -0.81
C ALA A 544 21.61 11.89 -2.23
N LEU A 545 22.38 12.32 -3.21
CA LEU A 545 22.01 12.23 -4.61
C LEU A 545 22.37 10.86 -5.17
N ARG A 546 21.41 10.23 -5.86
CA ARG A 546 21.71 9.07 -6.71
C ARG A 546 22.42 9.57 -7.96
N THR A 547 23.63 9.12 -8.19
CA THR A 547 24.42 9.56 -9.33
C THR A 547 24.28 8.63 -10.50
N ILE A 548 24.04 9.20 -11.66
CA ILE A 548 23.98 8.47 -12.95
C ILE A 548 24.91 9.18 -13.93
N CYS A 549 25.79 8.42 -14.54
CA CYS A 549 26.64 8.89 -15.62
C CYS A 549 26.08 8.53 -16.97
N LEU A 550 26.22 9.47 -17.91
CA LEU A 550 25.88 9.32 -19.30
C LEU A 550 27.17 9.32 -20.13
N ALA A 551 27.32 8.38 -21.01
CA ALA A 551 28.46 8.26 -21.89
C ALA A 551 28.05 7.87 -23.30
N PHE A 552 28.87 8.20 -24.28
CA PHE A 552 28.62 7.81 -25.66
C PHE A 552 29.92 7.35 -26.34
N LYS A 553 29.76 6.64 -27.44
CA LYS A 553 30.86 6.18 -28.28
C LYS A 553 30.48 6.22 -29.74
N GLU A 554 31.30 6.84 -30.59
CA GLU A 554 31.16 6.76 -32.03
C GLU A 554 31.67 5.41 -32.53
N ILE A 555 30.87 4.68 -33.31
CA ILE A 555 31.22 3.39 -33.86
C ILE A 555 31.47 3.53 -35.32
N ASN A 556 32.69 3.25 -35.75
CA ASN A 556 33.10 3.37 -37.15
C ASN A 556 33.04 2.03 -37.90
N GLU A 557 32.69 0.94 -37.23
CA GLU A 557 32.59 -0.37 -37.85
C GLU A 557 31.28 -0.53 -38.59
N THR A 558 31.37 -0.85 -39.88
CA THR A 558 30.20 -1.03 -40.74
C THR A 558 29.62 -2.44 -40.73
N HIS A 559 30.32 -3.43 -40.18
CA HIS A 559 29.91 -4.83 -40.12
C HIS A 559 29.64 -5.26 -38.66
N GLU A 560 28.37 -5.60 -38.37
CA GLU A 560 27.88 -6.11 -37.09
C GLU A 560 28.34 -5.27 -35.88
N PRO A 561 27.88 -4.02 -35.73
CA PRO A 561 28.27 -3.20 -34.60
C PRO A 561 27.77 -3.84 -33.30
N ASN A 562 28.67 -4.04 -32.34
CA ASN A 562 28.39 -4.57 -31.02
C ASN A 562 28.56 -3.52 -29.94
N ILE A 563 27.81 -3.66 -28.86
CA ILE A 563 27.98 -2.84 -27.67
C ILE A 563 29.28 -3.26 -26.97
N SER A 564 30.25 -2.35 -26.91
CA SER A 564 31.52 -2.60 -26.21
C SER A 564 31.50 -2.06 -24.79
N ASP A 565 32.38 -2.57 -23.94
CA ASP A 565 32.53 -2.16 -22.54
C ASP A 565 33.67 -1.19 -22.29
N SER A 566 34.24 -0.60 -23.34
CA SER A 566 35.37 0.33 -23.25
C SER A 566 35.37 1.34 -24.37
N GLY A 567 36.15 2.40 -24.22
CA GLY A 567 36.33 3.43 -25.23
C GLY A 567 35.23 4.49 -25.28
N TYR A 568 34.42 4.60 -24.24
CA TYR A 568 33.36 5.61 -24.15
C TYR A 568 33.91 6.99 -23.81
N THR A 569 33.19 8.02 -24.24
CA THR A 569 33.41 9.41 -23.87
C THR A 569 32.45 9.78 -22.76
N PHE A 570 32.97 10.25 -21.63
CA PHE A 570 32.16 10.74 -20.53
C PHE A 570 31.43 12.02 -20.92
N LEU A 571 30.10 12.01 -20.85
CA LEU A 571 29.27 13.13 -21.32
C LEU A 571 28.74 13.97 -20.16
N ALA A 572 28.11 13.36 -19.18
CA ALA A 572 27.46 14.06 -18.09
C ALA A 572 27.31 13.18 -16.84
N LEU A 573 27.30 13.84 -15.70
CA LEU A 573 26.92 13.27 -14.41
C LEU A 573 25.64 13.95 -13.95
N VAL A 574 24.65 13.18 -13.60
CA VAL A 574 23.35 13.68 -13.13
C VAL A 574 23.11 13.20 -11.71
N GLY A 575 22.75 14.12 -10.83
CA GLY A 575 22.34 13.81 -9.44
C GLY A 575 20.82 13.82 -9.35
N ILE A 576 20.25 12.68 -8.97
CA ILE A 576 18.81 12.48 -8.82
C ILE A 576 18.48 12.33 -7.35
N LYS A 577 17.48 13.06 -6.90
CA LYS A 577 17.01 13.03 -5.51
C LYS A 577 15.54 12.71 -5.44
N ASP A 578 15.20 11.91 -4.47
CA ASP A 578 13.82 11.73 -4.01
C ASP A 578 13.56 12.81 -2.95
N PRO A 579 12.83 13.89 -3.25
CA PRO A 579 12.70 15.01 -2.33
C PRO A 579 11.80 14.65 -1.14
N VAL A 580 12.13 15.27 0.00
CA VAL A 580 11.30 15.18 1.21
C VAL A 580 9.95 15.85 0.95
N ARG A 581 8.87 15.23 1.41
CA ARG A 581 7.53 15.80 1.27
C ARG A 581 7.42 17.15 2.00
N PRO A 582 6.65 18.11 1.44
CA PRO A 582 6.36 19.34 2.16
C PRO A 582 5.65 19.05 3.49
N GLY A 583 6.07 19.72 4.55
CA GLY A 583 5.48 19.57 5.89
C GLY A 583 6.03 18.42 6.74
N VAL A 584 6.91 17.57 6.20
CA VAL A 584 7.50 16.46 6.97
C VAL A 584 8.40 16.96 8.09
N LYS A 585 9.22 17.96 7.84
CA LYS A 585 10.11 18.54 8.86
C LYS A 585 9.32 19.10 10.04
N GLU A 586 8.26 19.84 9.76
CA GLU A 586 7.36 20.41 10.76
C GLU A 586 6.62 19.30 11.53
N ALA A 587 6.16 18.27 10.84
CA ALA A 587 5.50 17.12 11.46
C ALA A 587 6.44 16.37 12.41
N VAL A 588 7.69 16.15 12.02
CA VAL A 588 8.73 15.53 12.86
C VAL A 588 8.98 16.37 14.12
N GLN A 589 9.11 17.68 13.96
CA GLN A 589 9.31 18.61 15.09
C GLN A 589 8.11 18.59 16.04
N THR A 590 6.90 18.55 15.52
CA THR A 590 5.68 18.49 16.32
C THR A 590 5.61 17.18 17.12
N CYS A 591 5.96 16.07 16.53
CA CYS A 591 6.01 14.78 17.21
C CYS A 591 7.09 14.76 18.32
N ILE A 592 8.26 15.30 18.05
CA ILE A 592 9.35 15.39 19.05
C ILE A 592 8.91 16.29 20.20
N ALA A 593 8.27 17.41 19.92
CA ALA A 593 7.73 18.32 20.95
C ALA A 593 6.65 17.65 21.82
N ALA A 594 5.91 16.71 21.26
CA ALA A 594 4.93 15.90 21.99
C ALA A 594 5.55 14.77 22.82
N GLY A 595 6.87 14.63 22.81
CA GLY A 595 7.57 13.56 23.53
C GLY A 595 7.61 12.21 22.82
N ILE A 596 7.26 12.18 21.53
CA ILE A 596 7.27 10.96 20.71
C ILE A 596 8.65 10.79 20.08
N THR A 597 9.23 9.60 20.22
CA THR A 597 10.49 9.26 19.56
C THR A 597 10.18 8.79 18.13
N ILE A 598 10.84 9.39 17.15
CA ILE A 598 10.71 9.00 15.74
C ILE A 598 11.96 8.27 15.30
N ARG A 599 11.79 7.13 14.68
CA ARG A 599 12.88 6.34 14.11
C ARG A 599 12.61 6.06 12.64
N MET A 600 13.63 6.17 11.81
CA MET A 600 13.54 5.82 10.41
C MET A 600 14.09 4.42 10.18
N VAL A 601 13.28 3.57 9.55
CA VAL A 601 13.65 2.21 9.16
C VAL A 601 13.52 2.10 7.65
N THR A 602 14.61 1.82 6.95
CA THR A 602 14.62 1.77 5.48
C THR A 602 15.54 0.67 4.97
N GLY A 603 15.22 0.13 3.80
CA GLY A 603 16.10 -0.79 3.07
C GLY A 603 17.19 -0.10 2.24
N ASP A 604 17.23 1.23 2.27
CA ASP A 604 18.16 2.03 1.47
C ASP A 604 19.57 2.06 2.07
N ASN A 605 20.52 2.61 1.31
CA ASN A 605 21.88 2.84 1.76
C ASN A 605 21.89 3.74 3.00
N ILE A 606 22.73 3.39 3.97
CA ILE A 606 22.83 4.13 5.23
C ILE A 606 23.22 5.59 5.05
N ASN A 607 24.07 5.92 4.10
CA ASN A 607 24.49 7.29 3.84
C ASN A 607 23.34 8.15 3.29
N THR A 608 22.55 7.60 2.38
CA THR A 608 21.34 8.25 1.86
C THR A 608 20.31 8.42 2.96
N ALA A 609 20.12 7.41 3.78
CA ALA A 609 19.21 7.44 4.92
C ALA A 609 19.60 8.51 5.95
N LYS A 610 20.89 8.60 6.31
CA LYS A 610 21.42 9.63 7.21
C LYS A 610 21.18 11.04 6.68
N ALA A 611 21.40 11.26 5.40
CA ALA A 611 21.24 12.59 4.78
C ALA A 611 19.77 13.03 4.79
N ILE A 612 18.86 12.15 4.44
CA ILE A 612 17.41 12.41 4.49
C ILE A 612 16.94 12.62 5.95
N ALA A 613 17.42 11.82 6.88
CA ALA A 613 17.11 11.97 8.29
C ALA A 613 17.57 13.31 8.87
N LYS A 614 18.74 13.79 8.49
CA LYS A 614 19.24 15.13 8.86
C LYS A 614 18.38 16.24 8.25
N GLU A 615 18.00 16.09 6.99
CA GLU A 615 17.13 17.06 6.30
C GLU A 615 15.76 17.16 6.97
N CYS A 616 15.21 16.05 7.41
CA CYS A 616 13.92 16.00 8.13
C CYS A 616 14.04 16.48 9.60
N GLY A 617 15.24 16.67 10.13
CA GLY A 617 15.46 16.96 11.54
C GLY A 617 15.31 15.75 12.46
N LEU A 618 15.26 14.55 11.90
CA LEU A 618 15.07 13.29 12.61
C LEU A 618 16.38 12.80 13.25
N LEU A 619 17.48 12.88 12.52
CA LEU A 619 18.82 12.58 13.02
C LEU A 619 19.45 13.82 13.62
N THR A 620 19.72 13.76 14.93
CA THR A 620 20.35 14.86 15.69
C THR A 620 21.80 14.51 16.03
N GLU A 621 22.54 15.48 16.55
CA GLU A 621 23.88 15.23 17.10
C GLU A 621 23.77 14.22 18.27
N GLY A 622 24.61 13.21 18.27
CA GLY A 622 24.57 12.14 19.25
C GLY A 622 23.58 11.03 18.93
N GLY A 623 22.78 11.17 17.85
CA GLY A 623 21.94 10.10 17.34
C GLY A 623 22.75 9.01 16.66
N LEU A 624 22.34 7.75 16.87
CA LEU A 624 23.01 6.60 16.30
C LEU A 624 22.29 6.12 15.04
N ALA A 625 23.03 5.91 13.97
CA ALA A 625 22.54 5.23 12.77
C ALA A 625 23.26 3.88 12.64
N MET A 626 22.51 2.83 12.35
CA MET A 626 23.01 1.47 12.34
C MET A 626 22.45 0.69 11.15
N GLU A 627 23.28 -0.15 10.54
CA GLU A 627 22.85 -1.07 9.51
C GLU A 627 22.15 -2.29 10.10
N GLY A 628 21.22 -2.91 9.35
CA GLY A 628 20.46 -4.06 9.80
C GLY A 628 21.29 -5.23 10.31
N PRO A 629 22.34 -5.69 9.57
CA PRO A 629 23.18 -6.77 10.04
C PRO A 629 23.86 -6.49 11.38
N ASP A 630 24.37 -5.29 11.58
CA ASP A 630 25.00 -4.89 12.85
C ASP A 630 23.97 -4.87 14.01
N PHE A 631 22.76 -4.43 13.73
CA PHE A 631 21.67 -4.44 14.70
C PHE A 631 21.25 -5.87 15.07
N ARG A 632 21.19 -6.75 14.10
CA ARG A 632 20.79 -8.15 14.28
C ARG A 632 21.75 -8.92 15.20
N ASP A 633 23.05 -8.62 15.11
CA ASP A 633 24.10 -9.29 15.86
C ASP A 633 24.29 -8.76 17.28
N LEU A 634 23.50 -7.77 17.70
CA LEU A 634 23.57 -7.24 19.06
C LEU A 634 23.05 -8.24 20.10
N SER A 635 23.80 -8.36 21.22
CA SER A 635 23.31 -9.08 22.40
C SER A 635 22.18 -8.28 23.07
N PRO A 636 21.30 -8.94 23.89
CA PRO A 636 20.25 -8.23 24.61
C PRO A 636 20.75 -7.08 25.49
N GLU A 637 21.94 -7.21 26.09
CA GLU A 637 22.56 -6.18 26.91
C GLU A 637 23.03 -4.97 26.06
N GLN A 638 23.69 -5.25 24.93
CA GLN A 638 24.10 -4.22 23.97
C GLN A 638 22.89 -3.51 23.37
N MET A 639 21.81 -4.24 23.12
CA MET A 639 20.57 -3.70 22.59
C MET A 639 19.92 -2.69 23.55
N LYS A 640 19.91 -2.97 24.84
CA LYS A 640 19.41 -2.05 25.87
C LYS A 640 20.16 -0.71 25.91
N ASP A 641 21.46 -0.75 25.66
CA ASP A 641 22.32 0.44 25.63
C ASP A 641 22.14 1.24 24.33
N VAL A 642 21.94 0.56 23.21
CA VAL A 642 21.90 1.16 21.87
C VAL A 642 20.51 1.71 21.51
N LEU A 643 19.43 1.00 21.87
CA LEU A 643 18.06 1.35 21.46
C LEU A 643 17.66 2.81 21.76
N PRO A 644 17.97 3.41 22.93
CA PRO A 644 17.60 4.80 23.20
C PRO A 644 18.26 5.82 22.28
N ARG A 645 19.39 5.46 21.66
CA ARG A 645 20.19 6.35 20.81
C ARG A 645 19.92 6.17 19.32
N ILE A 646 19.30 5.07 18.92
CA ILE A 646 19.00 4.79 17.51
C ILE A 646 17.92 5.75 17.00
N GLN A 647 18.21 6.39 15.90
CA GLN A 647 17.30 7.29 15.18
C GLN A 647 17.13 6.86 13.72
#